data_65ef2ea32ba9acc00d192e93ad5907fa
#
_entry.id   65ef2ea32ba9acc00d192e93ad5907fa
#
_cell.length_a   1.000
_cell.length_b   1.000
_cell.length_c   1.000
_cell.angle_alpha   90.00
_cell.angle_beta   90.00
_cell.angle_gamma   90.00
#
_symmetry.space_group_name_H-M   'P 1'
#
loop_
_entity.id
_entity.type
_entity.pdbx_description
1 polymer ?
#
loop_
_entity_poly.entity_id
_entity_poly.type
_entity_poly.pdbx_seq_one_letter_code
_entity_poly.pdbx_strand_id
1 'polypeptide(L)'
;MENPVVTTVSADTAPHASDDRAVRVEEFSPLRPRAEDDPQRLRGRVMKALDHYFLTRGSTYLSGQREALSAIVKTVLDDSHQGVFAVPLVPGGGKSTLLRALLTVFAEVSRDMSDPIAQRLGGVVVVVEKTAEGDELEELCNRGLEPGEPAVARLISSTNDYNLQQGKCLTGTAATYADCLRKDCPSAAVCPLLNAMMHLAESPILILLHARLAQHLPDLTPFTSWCEADGTEHRRTLILIDECPALVREEVVSTLTINAAENDLLAQRDSRPREMRHLKWRLQGSWNHAIRIPFDRLNRQLSGEKRDAAILTPEELSDVGMTGSALRETQEWLTKYKAPPFSPAVRMTEALLQETGKFFHFGKNLEVVVPSLQTIRSDGPLRSFIFSGTAGLLPELALNPDIDLLPTELPESYERLTIHVQRDGVIGMTRTGLQRSGAVQAVALWLQRLLPEVAQRHGRVLLVTYKFLSQQLLELLEEECRSLVYTVNMPDGSGPCLPYFGGVAGSNEFRDATAVICLGMPRVEPRVYLSRALAIDPDGAHREELSHAAEALERQPCVLDMQDHYLAHDLVQMAFRSRLRHHGDTTPVELWLTQPPGPVLKLLRDYFPDCAVDECPTLPEDCHLAVSTARQRKGSPANTALLLNALLAVPEGEEITPAQLREQTGLTQNQYKEAIRAPSVKELFRTEFITFGSGKNQKIRRVSSKNAA
;
A
#
# COMPACT_ATOMS: atom_id res chain seq x y z
N MET A 1 18.06 2.06 -52.02
CA MET A 1 17.28 1.54 -53.16
C MET A 1 16.27 0.60 -52.53
N GLU A 2 15.01 0.83 -52.88
CA GLU A 2 13.81 0.08 -52.54
C GLU A 2 13.26 0.20 -51.11
N ASN A 3 12.21 1.02 -51.01
CA ASN A 3 11.26 1.11 -49.92
C ASN A 3 10.33 -0.11 -49.87
N PRO A 4 9.96 -0.63 -48.71
CA PRO A 4 8.81 -1.52 -48.61
C PRO A 4 7.53 -0.73 -48.42
N VAL A 5 6.57 -1.12 -49.21
CA VAL A 5 5.17 -0.71 -49.30
C VAL A 5 4.44 -1.00 -48.00
N VAL A 6 3.80 0.03 -47.43
CA VAL A 6 2.84 -0.10 -46.34
C VAL A 6 1.50 -0.57 -46.94
N THR A 7 1.12 -1.79 -46.60
CA THR A 7 -0.22 -2.33 -46.89
C THR A 7 -1.17 -1.94 -45.77
N THR A 8 -2.11 -1.05 -46.06
CA THR A 8 -3.26 -0.75 -45.20
C THR A 8 -4.25 -1.92 -45.27
N VAL A 9 -4.45 -2.57 -44.12
CA VAL A 9 -5.56 -3.52 -43.94
C VAL A 9 -6.74 -2.75 -43.35
N SER A 10 -7.80 -2.60 -44.13
CA SER A 10 -9.10 -2.12 -43.72
C SER A 10 -9.81 -3.22 -42.89
N ALA A 11 -10.10 -2.96 -41.66
CA ALA A 11 -10.99 -3.78 -40.86
C ALA A 11 -12.36 -3.11 -40.78
N ASP A 12 -13.27 -3.56 -41.65
CA ASP A 12 -14.70 -3.39 -41.48
C ASP A 12 -15.17 -4.47 -40.49
N THR A 13 -15.49 -4.06 -39.27
CA THR A 13 -16.41 -4.77 -38.40
C THR A 13 -17.19 -3.74 -37.59
N ALA A 14 -18.46 -3.60 -37.91
CA ALA A 14 -19.39 -2.75 -37.24
C ALA A 14 -19.62 -3.22 -35.77
N PRO A 15 -19.55 -2.33 -34.79
CA PRO A 15 -20.07 -2.63 -33.47
C PRO A 15 -21.55 -2.26 -33.38
N HIS A 16 -22.26 -3.07 -32.61
CA HIS A 16 -23.64 -2.87 -32.20
C HIS A 16 -23.89 -1.45 -31.68
N ALA A 17 -24.89 -0.81 -32.24
CA ALA A 17 -25.41 0.47 -31.76
C ALA A 17 -25.94 0.29 -30.34
N SER A 18 -25.21 0.73 -29.34
CA SER A 18 -25.77 1.13 -28.07
C SER A 18 -26.42 2.50 -28.26
N ASP A 19 -27.66 2.58 -27.88
CA ASP A 19 -28.49 3.79 -27.95
C ASP A 19 -27.96 4.83 -26.93
N ASP A 20 -26.85 5.46 -27.27
CA ASP A 20 -26.32 6.63 -26.56
C ASP A 20 -27.17 7.83 -27.00
N ARG A 21 -28.33 7.99 -26.36
CA ARG A 21 -28.95 9.31 -26.29
C ARG A 21 -28.00 10.24 -25.57
N ALA A 22 -27.16 10.91 -26.34
CA ALA A 22 -26.40 12.06 -25.88
C ALA A 22 -27.41 13.08 -25.31
N VAL A 23 -27.58 13.04 -24.00
CA VAL A 23 -28.25 14.12 -23.27
C VAL A 23 -27.38 15.34 -23.55
N ARG A 24 -27.90 16.32 -24.31
CA ARG A 24 -27.25 17.62 -24.47
C ARG A 24 -27.07 18.18 -23.07
N VAL A 25 -25.84 18.18 -22.62
CA VAL A 25 -25.43 18.88 -21.42
C VAL A 25 -25.64 20.36 -21.74
N GLU A 26 -26.70 20.96 -21.18
CA GLU A 26 -26.82 22.42 -21.18
C GLU A 26 -25.54 22.94 -20.53
N GLU A 27 -24.80 23.77 -21.28
CA GLU A 27 -23.58 24.41 -20.81
C GLU A 27 -23.90 25.14 -19.51
N PHE A 28 -23.23 24.72 -18.43
CA PHE A 28 -23.29 25.42 -17.16
C PHE A 28 -22.67 26.80 -17.37
N SER A 29 -23.53 27.78 -17.59
CA SER A 29 -23.08 29.17 -17.76
C SER A 29 -22.65 29.71 -16.40
N PRO A 30 -21.39 30.06 -16.20
CA PRO A 30 -20.92 30.55 -14.91
C PRO A 30 -21.69 31.82 -14.52
N LEU A 31 -22.33 31.81 -13.37
CA LEU A 31 -22.93 33.00 -12.78
C LEU A 31 -21.78 33.93 -12.41
N ARG A 32 -21.68 35.09 -13.08
CA ARG A 32 -20.70 36.14 -12.75
C ARG A 32 -20.81 36.50 -11.27
N PRO A 33 -19.69 36.54 -10.53
CA PRO A 33 -19.66 36.86 -9.10
C PRO A 33 -20.18 38.29 -8.86
N ARG A 34 -20.97 38.46 -7.81
CA ARG A 34 -21.36 39.77 -7.28
C ARG A 34 -20.74 39.99 -5.92
N ALA A 35 -20.40 41.22 -5.57
CA ALA A 35 -19.54 41.67 -4.47
C ALA A 35 -19.98 41.34 -3.02
N GLU A 36 -20.95 40.46 -2.79
CA GLU A 36 -21.45 40.09 -1.45
C GLU A 36 -21.41 38.57 -1.21
N ASP A 37 -20.31 37.92 -1.60
CA ASP A 37 -20.25 36.45 -1.55
C ASP A 37 -19.72 35.93 -0.20
N ASP A 38 -20.64 35.56 0.70
CA ASP A 38 -20.50 34.84 1.95
C ASP A 38 -20.04 33.36 1.71
N PRO A 39 -19.29 32.71 2.64
CA PRO A 39 -18.99 31.28 2.63
C PRO A 39 -20.17 30.35 2.37
N GLN A 40 -21.36 30.75 2.81
CA GLN A 40 -22.62 30.05 2.50
C GLN A 40 -22.89 29.97 1.00
N ARG A 41 -22.52 31.01 0.24
CA ARG A 41 -22.73 31.05 -1.20
C ARG A 41 -21.73 30.18 -1.94
N LEU A 42 -20.46 30.16 -1.52
CA LEU A 42 -19.47 29.25 -2.05
C LEU A 42 -19.87 27.78 -1.81
N ARG A 43 -20.32 27.48 -0.58
CA ARG A 43 -20.91 26.16 -0.26
C ARG A 43 -22.09 25.83 -1.18
N GLY A 44 -22.99 26.77 -1.41
CA GLY A 44 -24.14 26.63 -2.33
C GLY A 44 -23.70 26.32 -3.77
N ARG A 45 -22.62 26.93 -4.27
CA ARG A 45 -22.04 26.66 -5.61
C ARG A 45 -21.46 25.26 -5.68
N VAL A 46 -20.67 24.86 -4.67
CA VAL A 46 -20.10 23.50 -4.59
C VAL A 46 -21.21 22.45 -4.55
N MET A 47 -22.25 22.67 -3.75
CA MET A 47 -23.36 21.72 -3.67
C MET A 47 -24.14 21.63 -4.98
N LYS A 48 -24.34 22.75 -5.71
CA LYS A 48 -24.94 22.72 -7.06
C LYS A 48 -24.09 21.96 -8.07
N ALA A 49 -22.77 22.17 -8.05
CA ALA A 49 -21.85 21.41 -8.89
C ALA A 49 -21.90 19.92 -8.56
N LEU A 50 -21.95 19.58 -7.27
CA LEU A 50 -22.07 18.22 -6.80
C LEU A 50 -23.39 17.58 -7.26
N ASP A 51 -24.52 18.26 -7.08
CA ASP A 51 -25.85 17.82 -7.56
C ASP A 51 -25.82 17.57 -9.08
N HIS A 52 -25.18 18.47 -9.85
CA HIS A 52 -25.03 18.32 -11.29
C HIS A 52 -24.22 17.07 -11.66
N TYR A 53 -23.08 16.80 -10.97
CA TYR A 53 -22.28 15.62 -11.22
C TYR A 53 -22.98 14.31 -10.87
N PHE A 54 -23.78 14.27 -9.80
CA PHE A 54 -24.62 13.11 -9.50
C PHE A 54 -25.67 12.89 -10.58
N LEU A 55 -26.36 13.94 -11.00
CA LEU A 55 -27.40 13.88 -12.03
C LEU A 55 -26.83 13.39 -13.38
N THR A 56 -25.71 13.97 -13.84
CA THR A 56 -25.10 13.62 -15.14
C THR A 56 -24.58 12.19 -15.19
N ARG A 57 -24.25 11.61 -14.05
CA ARG A 57 -23.87 10.18 -13.95
C ARG A 57 -25.07 9.25 -13.77
N GLY A 58 -26.29 9.76 -13.78
CA GLY A 58 -27.48 8.96 -13.51
C GLY A 58 -27.52 8.37 -12.09
N SER A 59 -26.78 8.98 -11.15
CA SER A 59 -26.71 8.56 -9.75
C SER A 59 -27.68 9.40 -8.91
N THR A 60 -28.25 8.78 -7.89
CA THR A 60 -29.07 9.47 -6.87
C THR A 60 -28.35 9.46 -5.54
N TYR A 61 -28.60 10.46 -4.71
CA TYR A 61 -28.09 10.44 -3.35
C TYR A 61 -28.77 9.34 -2.52
N LEU A 62 -27.98 8.72 -1.66
CA LEU A 62 -28.52 7.94 -0.55
C LEU A 62 -29.20 8.85 0.48
N SER A 63 -30.06 8.25 1.31
CA SER A 63 -30.62 8.96 2.46
C SER A 63 -29.49 9.48 3.35
N GLY A 64 -29.48 10.80 3.63
CA GLY A 64 -28.44 11.44 4.44
C GLY A 64 -27.10 11.72 3.75
N GLN A 65 -26.83 11.13 2.57
CA GLN A 65 -25.53 11.34 1.89
C GLN A 65 -25.28 12.78 1.47
N ARG A 66 -26.31 13.46 0.96
CA ARG A 66 -26.22 14.85 0.54
C ARG A 66 -25.92 15.77 1.73
N GLU A 67 -26.53 15.50 2.87
CA GLU A 67 -26.32 16.21 4.14
C GLU A 67 -24.90 15.99 4.65
N ALA A 68 -24.41 14.74 4.65
CA ALA A 68 -23.04 14.41 5.03
C ALA A 68 -22.02 15.10 4.13
N LEU A 69 -22.16 15.02 2.81
CA LEU A 69 -21.28 15.71 1.87
C LEU A 69 -21.34 17.23 2.05
N SER A 70 -22.53 17.80 2.35
CA SER A 70 -22.71 19.22 2.64
C SER A 70 -22.01 19.63 3.95
N ALA A 71 -21.97 18.75 4.97
CA ALA A 71 -21.22 18.99 6.20
C ALA A 71 -19.71 18.98 5.93
N ILE A 72 -19.21 18.02 5.15
CA ILE A 72 -17.80 17.97 4.71
C ILE A 72 -17.43 19.23 3.94
N VAL A 73 -18.24 19.67 2.96
CA VAL A 73 -18.01 20.91 2.22
C VAL A 73 -17.93 22.11 3.16
N LYS A 74 -18.83 22.18 4.15
CA LYS A 74 -18.79 23.25 5.17
C LYS A 74 -17.45 23.25 5.90
N THR A 75 -16.96 22.11 6.37
CA THR A 75 -15.69 21.97 7.09
C THR A 75 -14.50 22.34 6.19
N VAL A 76 -14.50 21.88 4.93
CA VAL A 76 -13.43 22.20 3.96
C VAL A 76 -13.35 23.71 3.68
N LEU A 77 -14.48 24.40 3.67
CA LEU A 77 -14.57 25.85 3.37
C LEU A 77 -14.43 26.74 4.61
N ASP A 78 -14.40 26.15 5.80
CA ASP A 78 -14.28 26.89 7.06
C ASP A 78 -12.81 27.17 7.40
N ASP A 79 -12.41 28.44 7.33
CA ASP A 79 -11.02 28.88 7.59
C ASP A 79 -10.62 28.77 9.08
N SER A 80 -11.57 28.56 9.98
CA SER A 80 -11.28 28.38 11.41
C SER A 80 -10.59 27.04 11.70
N HIS A 81 -10.76 26.06 10.80
CA HIS A 81 -10.12 24.77 10.90
C HIS A 81 -8.70 24.84 10.35
N GLN A 82 -7.70 24.63 11.18
CA GLN A 82 -6.28 24.56 10.79
C GLN A 82 -5.75 23.18 11.16
N GLY A 83 -4.90 22.61 10.33
CA GLY A 83 -4.30 21.31 10.55
C GLY A 83 -4.59 20.28 9.46
N VAL A 84 -4.45 19.01 9.81
CA VAL A 84 -4.65 17.89 8.91
C VAL A 84 -5.85 17.07 9.37
N PHE A 85 -6.76 16.83 8.45
CA PHE A 85 -8.02 16.13 8.73
C PHE A 85 -8.13 14.89 7.83
N ALA A 86 -8.44 13.74 8.41
CA ALA A 86 -8.83 12.57 7.64
C ALA A 86 -10.36 12.47 7.56
N VAL A 87 -10.86 12.33 6.34
CA VAL A 87 -12.30 12.25 6.04
C VAL A 87 -12.61 10.80 5.64
N PRO A 88 -13.17 9.98 6.54
CA PRO A 88 -13.47 8.56 6.29
C PRO A 88 -14.72 8.39 5.41
N LEU A 89 -14.68 8.93 4.20
CA LEU A 89 -15.77 8.81 3.25
C LEU A 89 -15.64 7.48 2.50
N VAL A 90 -16.56 6.56 2.78
CA VAL A 90 -16.55 5.19 2.23
C VAL A 90 -16.39 5.15 0.70
N PRO A 91 -15.75 4.11 0.14
CA PRO A 91 -15.65 3.95 -1.30
C PRO A 91 -17.03 3.90 -1.96
N GLY A 92 -17.25 4.71 -2.99
CA GLY A 92 -18.60 4.90 -3.59
C GLY A 92 -19.43 6.00 -2.93
N GLY A 93 -19.07 6.51 -1.76
CA GLY A 93 -19.76 7.59 -1.04
C GLY A 93 -19.71 8.97 -1.69
N GLY A 94 -19.11 9.10 -2.88
CA GLY A 94 -19.08 10.35 -3.65
C GLY A 94 -17.77 11.16 -3.53
N LYS A 95 -16.71 10.59 -2.96
CA LYS A 95 -15.40 11.22 -2.75
C LYS A 95 -14.85 11.91 -4.01
N SER A 96 -14.61 11.16 -5.08
CA SER A 96 -14.06 11.73 -6.33
C SER A 96 -15.02 12.73 -6.99
N THR A 97 -16.34 12.58 -6.78
CA THR A 97 -17.36 13.53 -7.26
C THR A 97 -17.30 14.83 -6.46
N LEU A 98 -17.12 14.73 -5.14
CA LEU A 98 -16.93 15.88 -4.26
C LEU A 98 -15.66 16.66 -4.61
N LEU A 99 -14.53 15.99 -4.83
CA LEU A 99 -13.28 16.60 -5.27
C LEU A 99 -13.46 17.36 -6.59
N ARG A 100 -14.13 16.75 -7.58
CA ARG A 100 -14.42 17.40 -8.87
C ARG A 100 -15.32 18.63 -8.70
N ALA A 101 -16.35 18.55 -7.84
CA ALA A 101 -17.22 19.68 -7.57
C ALA A 101 -16.49 20.84 -6.89
N LEU A 102 -15.65 20.55 -5.90
CA LEU A 102 -14.79 21.53 -5.25
C LEU A 102 -13.85 22.21 -6.26
N LEU A 103 -13.15 21.41 -7.06
CA LEU A 103 -12.17 21.92 -8.02
C LEU A 103 -12.81 22.74 -9.15
N THR A 104 -13.96 22.31 -9.67
CA THR A 104 -14.69 23.10 -10.67
C THR A 104 -14.99 24.50 -10.14
N VAL A 105 -15.53 24.57 -8.93
CA VAL A 105 -15.87 25.87 -8.34
C VAL A 105 -14.62 26.69 -7.99
N PHE A 106 -13.57 26.05 -7.49
CA PHE A 106 -12.31 26.72 -7.19
C PHE A 106 -11.64 27.27 -8.45
N ALA A 107 -11.62 26.50 -9.54
CA ALA A 107 -11.09 26.96 -10.82
C ALA A 107 -11.86 28.19 -11.36
N GLU A 108 -13.19 28.19 -11.24
CA GLU A 108 -14.02 29.34 -11.64
C GLU A 108 -13.74 30.56 -10.78
N VAL A 109 -13.67 30.39 -9.45
CA VAL A 109 -13.42 31.51 -8.52
C VAL A 109 -12.01 32.09 -8.70
N SER A 110 -11.01 31.23 -8.86
CA SER A 110 -9.60 31.65 -8.97
C SER A 110 -9.24 32.36 -10.29
N ARG A 111 -10.18 32.51 -11.23
CA ARG A 111 -9.97 33.29 -12.46
C ARG A 111 -9.96 34.79 -12.21
N ASP A 112 -10.56 35.23 -11.13
CA ASP A 112 -10.62 36.66 -10.76
C ASP A 112 -10.12 36.84 -9.32
N MET A 113 -8.84 37.06 -9.16
CA MET A 113 -8.21 37.30 -7.85
C MET A 113 -8.56 38.64 -7.22
N SER A 114 -9.32 39.52 -7.93
CA SER A 114 -9.94 40.67 -7.31
C SER A 114 -11.18 40.31 -6.47
N ASP A 115 -11.76 39.13 -6.67
CA ASP A 115 -12.86 38.62 -5.87
C ASP A 115 -12.38 38.30 -4.43
N PRO A 116 -13.03 38.83 -3.40
CA PRO A 116 -12.70 38.56 -2.00
C PRO A 116 -12.67 37.06 -1.64
N ILE A 117 -13.50 36.24 -2.31
CA ILE A 117 -13.51 34.81 -2.10
C ILE A 117 -12.24 34.15 -2.66
N ALA A 118 -11.83 34.57 -3.88
CA ALA A 118 -10.59 34.09 -4.48
C ALA A 118 -9.38 34.45 -3.62
N GLN A 119 -9.31 35.69 -3.14
CA GLN A 119 -8.27 36.17 -2.23
C GLN A 119 -8.24 35.38 -0.93
N ARG A 120 -9.39 35.09 -0.34
CA ARG A 120 -9.51 34.29 0.89
C ARG A 120 -9.11 32.83 0.66
N LEU A 121 -9.50 32.23 -0.46
CA LEU A 121 -9.11 30.88 -0.82
C LEU A 121 -7.62 30.80 -1.12
N GLY A 122 -7.03 31.85 -1.67
CA GLY A 122 -5.63 31.98 -2.03
C GLY A 122 -5.16 30.99 -3.09
N GLY A 123 -5.58 29.72 -2.98
CA GLY A 123 -5.30 28.64 -3.90
C GLY A 123 -5.38 27.28 -3.23
N VAL A 124 -5.24 26.23 -4.04
CA VAL A 124 -5.44 24.84 -3.64
C VAL A 124 -4.33 23.94 -4.19
N VAL A 125 -3.84 23.03 -3.37
CA VAL A 125 -3.04 21.88 -3.81
C VAL A 125 -3.93 20.65 -3.82
N VAL A 126 -3.96 19.90 -4.91
CA VAL A 126 -4.68 18.64 -5.05
C VAL A 126 -3.69 17.51 -5.24
N VAL A 127 -3.86 16.45 -4.48
CA VAL A 127 -2.96 15.30 -4.54
C VAL A 127 -3.75 14.07 -4.94
N VAL A 128 -3.31 13.40 -5.99
CA VAL A 128 -3.95 12.18 -6.52
C VAL A 128 -2.96 11.04 -6.64
N GLU A 129 -3.47 9.81 -6.64
CA GLU A 129 -2.62 8.63 -6.72
C GLU A 129 -2.05 8.42 -8.14
N LYS A 130 -2.88 8.60 -9.17
CA LYS A 130 -2.57 8.20 -10.55
C LYS A 130 -2.42 9.38 -11.49
N THR A 131 -1.52 9.23 -12.46
CA THR A 131 -1.30 10.23 -13.52
C THR A 131 -2.58 10.51 -14.31
N ALA A 132 -3.35 9.46 -14.67
CA ALA A 132 -4.58 9.62 -15.43
C ALA A 132 -5.65 10.45 -14.68
N GLU A 133 -5.75 10.30 -13.37
CA GLU A 133 -6.63 11.12 -12.54
C GLU A 133 -6.19 12.59 -12.54
N GLY A 134 -4.89 12.82 -12.47
CA GLY A 134 -4.32 14.17 -12.60
C GLY A 134 -4.60 14.78 -13.97
N ASP A 135 -4.52 14.02 -15.06
CA ASP A 135 -4.85 14.47 -16.41
C ASP A 135 -6.33 14.89 -16.53
N GLU A 136 -7.24 14.06 -15.98
CA GLU A 136 -8.66 14.35 -15.97
C GLU A 136 -9.02 15.62 -15.17
N LEU A 137 -8.37 15.80 -14.01
CA LEU A 137 -8.61 17.00 -13.19
C LEU A 137 -8.03 18.27 -13.82
N GLU A 138 -6.86 18.18 -14.45
CA GLU A 138 -6.26 19.27 -15.20
C GLU A 138 -7.17 19.71 -16.36
N GLU A 139 -7.67 18.74 -17.16
CA GLU A 139 -8.63 19.03 -18.23
C GLU A 139 -9.93 19.64 -17.71
N LEU A 140 -10.46 19.09 -16.59
CA LEU A 140 -11.67 19.60 -15.97
C LEU A 140 -11.55 21.07 -15.58
N CYS A 141 -10.46 21.44 -14.91
CA CYS A 141 -10.24 22.77 -14.37
C CYS A 141 -9.89 23.79 -15.45
N ASN A 142 -9.22 23.35 -16.52
CA ASN A 142 -8.82 24.21 -17.64
C ASN A 142 -9.90 24.33 -18.73
N ARG A 143 -11.03 23.66 -18.56
CA ARG A 143 -12.14 23.74 -19.53
C ARG A 143 -12.71 25.15 -19.63
N GLY A 144 -12.75 25.67 -20.86
CA GLY A 144 -13.26 27.02 -21.16
C GLY A 144 -12.29 28.16 -20.83
N LEU A 145 -11.00 27.86 -20.61
CA LEU A 145 -9.95 28.88 -20.57
C LEU A 145 -9.45 29.23 -21.97
N GLU A 146 -9.03 30.47 -22.14
CA GLU A 146 -8.32 30.90 -23.34
C GLU A 146 -6.93 30.26 -23.42
N PRO A 147 -6.40 29.98 -24.62
CA PRO A 147 -5.07 29.40 -24.76
C PRO A 147 -4.01 30.35 -24.16
N GLY A 148 -3.30 29.89 -23.12
CA GLY A 148 -2.24 30.63 -22.44
C GLY A 148 -2.60 31.14 -21.06
N GLU A 149 -3.82 30.92 -20.57
CA GLU A 149 -4.25 31.22 -19.20
C GLU A 149 -4.45 29.92 -18.40
N PRO A 150 -3.40 29.24 -17.94
CA PRO A 150 -3.57 28.04 -17.14
C PRO A 150 -4.05 28.39 -15.74
N ALA A 151 -5.29 28.06 -15.43
CA ALA A 151 -5.79 28.14 -14.05
C ALA A 151 -5.24 27.02 -13.16
N VAL A 152 -4.68 25.99 -13.77
CA VAL A 152 -4.20 24.78 -13.07
C VAL A 152 -2.86 24.37 -13.62
N ALA A 153 -1.90 24.15 -12.73
CA ALA A 153 -0.62 23.55 -13.07
C ALA A 153 -0.55 22.13 -12.56
N ARG A 154 -0.03 21.20 -13.38
CA ARG A 154 0.31 19.87 -12.97
C ARG A 154 1.81 19.69 -12.93
N LEU A 155 2.34 19.22 -11.80
CA LEU A 155 3.76 18.91 -11.67
C LEU A 155 4.09 17.57 -12.35
N ILE A 156 4.78 17.67 -13.48
CA ILE A 156 5.21 16.52 -14.29
C ILE A 156 6.55 16.00 -13.76
N SER A 157 6.71 14.68 -13.61
CA SER A 157 7.98 14.07 -13.24
C SER A 157 8.93 14.03 -14.44
N SER A 158 10.18 14.48 -14.24
CA SER A 158 11.23 14.38 -15.27
C SER A 158 11.72 12.94 -15.50
N THR A 159 11.48 12.05 -14.53
CA THR A 159 11.90 10.64 -14.58
C THR A 159 10.79 9.70 -15.04
N ASN A 160 9.62 10.23 -15.34
CA ASN A 160 8.53 9.41 -15.85
C ASN A 160 8.86 8.93 -17.28
N ASP A 161 8.81 7.60 -17.50
CA ASP A 161 9.01 6.97 -18.81
C ASP A 161 8.13 7.58 -19.90
N TYR A 162 6.92 8.01 -19.56
CA TYR A 162 6.03 8.73 -20.46
C TYR A 162 6.65 10.01 -21.02
N ASN A 163 7.40 10.76 -20.22
CA ASN A 163 8.08 11.98 -20.66
C ASN A 163 9.30 11.66 -21.51
N LEU A 164 10.02 10.58 -21.24
CA LEU A 164 11.16 10.13 -22.04
C LEU A 164 10.71 9.52 -23.38
N GLN A 165 9.69 8.68 -23.37
CA GLN A 165 9.13 8.06 -24.58
C GLN A 165 8.51 9.07 -25.53
N GLN A 166 7.94 10.17 -25.04
CA GLN A 166 7.39 11.23 -25.88
C GLN A 166 8.41 12.31 -26.27
N GLY A 167 9.70 12.10 -25.99
CA GLY A 167 10.75 13.04 -26.35
C GLY A 167 10.66 14.38 -25.60
N LYS A 168 10.01 14.41 -24.48
CA LYS A 168 9.77 15.65 -23.72
C LYS A 168 11.02 16.20 -23.03
N CYS A 169 12.05 15.39 -22.78
CA CYS A 169 13.38 15.87 -22.50
C CYS A 169 14.18 15.93 -23.80
N LEU A 170 14.22 17.08 -24.43
CA LEU A 170 14.85 17.29 -25.76
C LEU A 170 16.38 17.10 -25.76
N THR A 171 17.01 17.05 -24.59
CA THR A 171 18.45 16.82 -24.46
C THR A 171 18.82 15.35 -24.24
N GLY A 172 17.83 14.45 -24.10
CA GLY A 172 18.05 13.01 -23.92
C GLY A 172 18.71 12.62 -22.58
N THR A 173 18.94 13.56 -21.68
CA THR A 173 19.46 13.31 -20.34
C THR A 173 18.28 13.31 -19.37
N ALA A 174 18.12 12.25 -18.59
CA ALA A 174 17.23 12.18 -17.43
C ALA A 174 17.81 13.09 -16.32
N ALA A 175 17.77 14.39 -16.55
CA ALA A 175 18.23 15.38 -15.61
C ALA A 175 17.13 15.62 -14.57
N THR A 176 17.52 15.78 -13.33
CA THR A 176 16.59 16.32 -12.33
C THR A 176 16.24 17.76 -12.70
N TYR A 177 15.09 18.27 -12.24
CA TYR A 177 14.72 19.67 -12.44
C TYR A 177 15.84 20.62 -12.01
N ALA A 178 16.51 20.34 -10.89
CA ALA A 178 17.66 21.10 -10.41
C ALA A 178 18.84 21.11 -11.41
N ASP A 179 19.02 20.04 -12.20
CA ASP A 179 20.04 19.99 -13.24
C ASP A 179 19.63 20.81 -14.47
N CYS A 180 18.32 20.86 -14.78
CA CYS A 180 17.81 21.70 -15.85
C CYS A 180 17.99 23.20 -15.58
N LEU A 181 17.80 23.62 -14.32
CA LEU A 181 18.02 25.03 -13.90
C LEU A 181 19.50 25.43 -13.86
N ARG A 182 20.42 24.47 -13.63
CA ARG A 182 21.87 24.71 -13.56
C ARG A 182 22.55 24.70 -14.90
N LYS A 183 21.96 24.08 -15.91
CA LYS A 183 22.48 24.02 -17.26
C LYS A 183 21.71 25.03 -18.09
N ASP A 184 22.40 25.96 -18.78
CA ASP A 184 21.79 26.74 -19.84
C ASP A 184 21.26 25.79 -20.93
N CYS A 185 20.09 25.24 -20.69
CA CYS A 185 19.48 24.25 -21.60
C CYS A 185 19.05 24.98 -22.85
N PRO A 186 19.58 24.61 -24.03
CA PRO A 186 19.22 25.27 -25.30
C PRO A 186 17.73 25.11 -25.67
N SER A 187 17.03 24.16 -25.04
CA SER A 187 15.62 23.91 -25.25
C SER A 187 14.74 24.46 -24.12
N ALA A 188 15.27 25.28 -23.22
CA ALA A 188 14.53 25.77 -22.05
C ALA A 188 13.20 26.43 -22.42
N ALA A 189 13.20 27.29 -23.45
CA ALA A 189 12.01 28.02 -23.89
C ALA A 189 10.86 27.16 -24.42
N VAL A 190 11.16 25.94 -24.86
CA VAL A 190 10.16 24.99 -25.43
C VAL A 190 10.04 23.70 -24.63
N CYS A 191 10.69 23.62 -23.47
CA CYS A 191 10.70 22.42 -22.65
C CYS A 191 9.38 22.29 -21.85
N PRO A 192 8.59 21.22 -22.08
CA PRO A 192 7.31 21.02 -21.35
C PRO A 192 7.49 20.95 -19.83
N LEU A 193 8.63 20.38 -19.36
CA LEU A 193 8.92 20.30 -17.93
C LEU A 193 9.19 21.66 -17.31
N LEU A 194 10.02 22.49 -17.95
CA LEU A 194 10.33 23.85 -17.46
C LEU A 194 9.10 24.76 -17.54
N ASN A 195 8.31 24.65 -18.60
CA ASN A 195 7.05 25.38 -18.72
C ASN A 195 6.07 24.96 -17.62
N ALA A 196 5.91 23.66 -17.35
CA ALA A 196 5.07 23.17 -16.25
C ALA A 196 5.54 23.72 -14.88
N MET A 197 6.85 23.86 -14.68
CA MET A 197 7.40 24.43 -13.44
C MET A 197 7.20 25.95 -13.34
N MET A 198 7.23 26.70 -14.45
CA MET A 198 6.86 28.12 -14.45
C MET A 198 5.37 28.29 -14.15
N HIS A 199 4.51 27.52 -14.81
CA HIS A 199 3.07 27.53 -14.54
C HIS A 199 2.73 27.16 -13.11
N LEU A 200 3.55 26.29 -12.46
CA LEU A 200 3.38 25.97 -11.05
C LEU A 200 3.52 27.21 -10.15
N ALA A 201 4.45 28.10 -10.47
CA ALA A 201 4.65 29.34 -9.72
C ALA A 201 3.56 30.39 -10.00
N GLU A 202 2.80 30.26 -11.08
CA GLU A 202 1.80 31.24 -11.53
C GLU A 202 0.35 30.77 -11.37
N SER A 203 0.13 29.50 -11.00
CA SER A 203 -1.21 28.91 -10.96
C SER A 203 -1.79 28.85 -9.55
N PRO A 204 -3.04 29.28 -9.31
CA PRO A 204 -3.69 29.17 -8.01
C PRO A 204 -3.97 27.71 -7.62
N ILE A 205 -4.15 26.81 -8.58
CA ILE A 205 -4.43 25.39 -8.34
C ILE A 205 -3.26 24.56 -8.84
N LEU A 206 -2.77 23.68 -7.97
CA LEU A 206 -1.65 22.78 -8.25
C LEU A 206 -2.06 21.33 -8.07
N ILE A 207 -1.82 20.49 -9.07
CA ILE A 207 -2.05 19.04 -9.01
C ILE A 207 -0.70 18.33 -8.83
N LEU A 208 -0.62 17.50 -7.77
CA LEU A 208 0.53 16.67 -7.44
C LEU A 208 0.14 15.17 -7.45
N LEU A 209 1.12 14.32 -7.67
CA LEU A 209 0.98 12.88 -7.40
C LEU A 209 1.42 12.56 -5.96
N HIS A 210 0.88 11.49 -5.37
CA HIS A 210 1.29 10.97 -4.05
C HIS A 210 2.81 10.79 -3.95
N ALA A 211 3.45 10.24 -4.98
CA ALA A 211 4.89 10.05 -5.01
C ALA A 211 5.67 11.39 -4.89
N ARG A 212 5.12 12.48 -5.44
CA ARG A 212 5.72 13.80 -5.32
C ARG A 212 5.48 14.40 -3.93
N LEU A 213 4.27 14.26 -3.40
CA LEU A 213 3.98 14.66 -2.02
C LEU A 213 4.93 13.98 -1.05
N ALA A 214 5.07 12.65 -1.11
CA ALA A 214 5.94 11.87 -0.24
C ALA A 214 7.42 12.29 -0.30
N GLN A 215 7.90 12.80 -1.43
CA GLN A 215 9.27 13.32 -1.57
C GLN A 215 9.50 14.62 -0.80
N HIS A 216 8.46 15.42 -0.58
CA HIS A 216 8.53 16.73 0.04
C HIS A 216 8.05 16.76 1.49
N LEU A 217 7.36 15.71 1.95
CA LEU A 217 6.99 15.64 3.36
C LEU A 217 8.25 15.67 4.27
N PRO A 218 8.19 16.34 5.41
CA PRO A 218 7.01 17.01 5.98
C PRO A 218 6.77 18.44 5.50
N ASP A 219 7.67 19.05 4.74
CA ASP A 219 7.63 20.48 4.36
C ASP A 219 7.09 20.69 2.95
N LEU A 220 5.89 21.25 2.86
CA LEU A 220 5.21 21.60 1.61
C LEU A 220 5.34 23.09 1.21
N THR A 221 6.12 23.87 1.93
CA THR A 221 6.37 25.28 1.64
C THR A 221 6.62 25.58 0.16
N PRO A 222 7.40 24.75 -0.60
CA PRO A 222 7.62 24.99 -2.03
C PRO A 222 6.36 24.94 -2.91
N PHE A 223 5.28 24.36 -2.40
CA PHE A 223 4.02 24.21 -3.14
C PHE A 223 2.91 25.13 -2.64
N THR A 224 3.14 25.87 -1.57
CA THR A 224 2.10 26.69 -0.92
C THR A 224 2.07 28.12 -1.37
N SER A 225 3.03 28.61 -2.16
CA SER A 225 3.03 29.96 -2.74
C SER A 225 2.92 29.95 -4.26
N TRP A 226 2.36 31.01 -4.81
CA TRP A 226 2.29 31.30 -6.23
C TRP A 226 2.18 32.81 -6.44
N CYS A 227 2.48 33.32 -7.64
CA CYS A 227 2.46 34.74 -7.95
C CYS A 227 1.60 35.01 -9.18
N GLU A 228 0.86 36.09 -9.15
CA GLU A 228 0.23 36.63 -10.36
C GLU A 228 1.27 37.20 -11.33
N ALA A 229 0.86 37.48 -12.56
CA ALA A 229 1.73 38.04 -13.59
C ALA A 229 2.31 39.42 -13.22
N ASP A 230 1.65 40.17 -12.33
CA ASP A 230 2.13 41.44 -11.79
C ASP A 230 3.12 41.32 -10.63
N GLY A 231 3.39 40.07 -10.19
CA GLY A 231 4.29 39.74 -9.08
C GLY A 231 3.62 39.72 -7.70
N THR A 232 2.31 39.86 -7.62
CA THR A 232 1.56 39.74 -6.36
C THR A 232 1.63 38.27 -5.87
N GLU A 233 2.16 38.07 -4.66
CA GLU A 233 2.29 36.75 -4.04
C GLU A 233 1.01 36.36 -3.32
N HIS A 234 0.60 35.12 -3.54
CA HIS A 234 -0.53 34.48 -2.89
C HIS A 234 -0.11 33.14 -2.27
N ARG A 235 -0.96 32.61 -1.35
CA ARG A 235 -0.74 31.30 -0.72
C ARG A 235 -1.85 30.31 -1.02
N ARG A 236 -1.49 29.10 -1.35
CA ARG A 236 -2.39 27.94 -1.38
C ARG A 236 -2.56 27.43 0.04
N THR A 237 -3.68 27.76 0.67
CA THR A 237 -3.94 27.43 2.09
C THR A 237 -4.69 26.11 2.27
N LEU A 238 -5.15 25.49 1.18
CA LEU A 238 -5.94 24.28 1.19
C LEU A 238 -5.23 23.16 0.43
N ILE A 239 -5.15 21.98 1.05
CA ILE A 239 -4.67 20.75 0.40
C ILE A 239 -5.78 19.70 0.43
N LEU A 240 -6.11 19.15 -0.73
CA LEU A 240 -7.08 18.08 -0.90
C LEU A 240 -6.35 16.84 -1.39
N ILE A 241 -6.39 15.76 -0.63
CA ILE A 241 -5.65 14.52 -0.92
C ILE A 241 -6.65 13.39 -1.14
N ASP A 242 -6.64 12.82 -2.34
CA ASP A 242 -7.46 11.65 -2.69
C ASP A 242 -6.72 10.37 -2.31
N GLU A 243 -7.27 9.60 -1.40
CA GLU A 243 -6.70 8.45 -0.69
C GLU A 243 -5.53 8.81 0.27
N CYS A 244 -5.16 7.88 1.14
CA CYS A 244 -4.08 8.07 2.09
C CYS A 244 -2.71 8.07 1.38
N PRO A 245 -1.90 9.12 1.50
CA PRO A 245 -0.54 9.11 0.98
C PRO A 245 0.36 8.26 1.88
N ALA A 246 1.56 7.92 1.39
CA ALA A 246 2.57 7.24 2.20
C ALA A 246 3.10 8.18 3.30
N LEU A 247 2.50 8.11 4.49
CA LEU A 247 2.90 8.91 5.65
C LEU A 247 4.05 8.28 6.44
N VAL A 248 4.30 7.00 6.29
CA VAL A 248 5.46 6.34 6.90
C VAL A 248 6.60 6.31 5.89
N ARG A 249 7.71 6.93 6.25
CA ARG A 249 8.94 6.93 5.47
C ARG A 249 9.99 6.06 6.13
N GLU A 250 10.66 5.25 5.34
CA GLU A 250 11.79 4.43 5.76
C GLU A 250 13.07 4.97 5.13
N GLU A 251 14.06 5.33 5.95
CA GLU A 251 15.42 5.49 5.47
C GLU A 251 16.21 4.23 5.80
N VAL A 252 16.73 3.60 4.76
CA VAL A 252 17.48 2.35 4.87
C VAL A 252 18.94 2.64 4.70
N VAL A 253 19.73 2.36 5.76
CA VAL A 253 21.19 2.46 5.75
C VAL A 253 21.76 1.06 5.52
N SER A 254 22.38 0.87 4.39
CA SER A 254 23.02 -0.37 3.96
C SER A 254 24.29 -0.05 3.18
N THR A 255 25.12 -1.04 2.91
CA THR A 255 26.30 -0.86 2.05
C THR A 255 25.93 -0.27 0.69
N LEU A 256 24.77 -0.65 0.11
CA LEU A 256 24.32 -0.15 -1.17
C LEU A 256 23.90 1.32 -1.11
N THR A 257 23.12 1.70 -0.09
CA THR A 257 22.64 3.09 0.06
C THR A 257 23.77 4.04 0.46
N ILE A 258 24.74 3.59 1.28
CA ILE A 258 25.96 4.33 1.59
C ILE A 258 26.77 4.57 0.31
N ASN A 259 27.01 3.54 -0.50
CA ASN A 259 27.74 3.69 -1.78
C ASN A 259 26.99 4.63 -2.75
N ALA A 260 25.67 4.58 -2.80
CA ALA A 260 24.86 5.49 -3.62
C ALA A 260 25.01 6.94 -3.16
N ALA A 261 24.95 7.19 -1.84
CA ALA A 261 25.16 8.51 -1.27
C ALA A 261 26.59 9.06 -1.54
N GLU A 262 27.62 8.22 -1.39
CA GLU A 262 29.01 8.57 -1.71
C GLU A 262 29.17 8.91 -3.21
N ASN A 263 28.57 8.13 -4.09
CA ASN A 263 28.62 8.37 -5.53
C ASN A 263 27.92 9.69 -5.91
N ASP A 264 26.78 10.00 -5.30
CA ASP A 264 26.08 11.28 -5.50
C ASP A 264 26.95 12.46 -5.05
N LEU A 265 27.54 12.39 -3.84
CA LEU A 265 28.49 13.39 -3.34
C LEU A 265 29.74 13.51 -4.24
N LEU A 266 30.18 12.40 -4.87
CA LEU A 266 31.34 12.35 -5.76
C LEU A 266 31.03 12.84 -7.18
N ALA A 267 29.83 12.57 -7.72
CA ALA A 267 29.44 12.96 -9.07
C ALA A 267 29.41 14.49 -9.28
N GLN A 268 29.25 15.26 -8.21
CA GLN A 268 29.30 16.72 -8.24
C GLN A 268 30.74 17.28 -8.44
N ARG A 269 31.66 16.44 -8.95
CA ARG A 269 33.11 16.69 -8.94
C ARG A 269 33.59 17.82 -9.83
N ASP A 270 33.07 17.96 -11.00
CA ASP A 270 33.81 18.61 -12.08
C ASP A 270 33.42 20.06 -12.38
N SER A 271 32.34 20.57 -11.80
CA SER A 271 31.82 21.91 -12.09
C SER A 271 32.05 22.95 -10.98
N ARG A 272 32.60 22.58 -9.82
CA ARG A 272 32.70 23.48 -8.65
C ARG A 272 34.05 24.16 -8.47
N PRO A 273 34.08 25.42 -7.94
CA PRO A 273 35.32 26.18 -7.70
C PRO A 273 36.33 25.45 -6.77
N ARG A 274 37.58 25.87 -6.84
CA ARG A 274 38.73 25.28 -6.09
C ARG A 274 38.48 25.20 -4.57
N GLU A 275 37.78 26.19 -4.00
CA GLU A 275 37.40 26.27 -2.59
C GLU A 275 36.46 25.13 -2.17
N MET A 276 35.55 24.72 -3.05
CA MET A 276 34.61 23.63 -2.78
C MET A 276 35.31 22.25 -2.73
N ARG A 277 36.50 22.11 -3.33
CA ARG A 277 37.27 20.84 -3.27
C ARG A 277 37.79 20.54 -1.87
N HIS A 278 38.20 21.58 -1.12
CA HIS A 278 38.63 21.42 0.26
C HIS A 278 37.44 21.05 1.18
N LEU A 279 36.29 21.68 1.00
CA LEU A 279 35.08 21.34 1.75
C LEU A 279 34.65 19.90 1.49
N LYS A 280 34.76 19.45 0.24
CA LYS A 280 34.44 18.07 -0.13
C LYS A 280 35.35 17.06 0.59
N TRP A 281 36.62 17.29 0.66
CA TRP A 281 37.56 16.40 1.34
C TRP A 281 37.22 16.30 2.84
N ARG A 282 36.87 17.41 3.48
CA ARG A 282 36.44 17.44 4.87
C ARG A 282 35.11 16.71 5.06
N LEU A 283 34.12 16.94 4.20
CA LEU A 283 32.83 16.23 4.21
C LEU A 283 33.06 14.72 4.07
N GLN A 284 33.89 14.28 3.14
CA GLN A 284 34.19 12.86 2.96
C GLN A 284 34.88 12.24 4.19
N GLY A 285 35.76 12.99 4.86
CA GLY A 285 36.37 12.56 6.11
C GLY A 285 35.36 12.41 7.23
N SER A 286 34.49 13.41 7.42
CA SER A 286 33.40 13.38 8.41
C SER A 286 32.42 12.25 8.12
N TRP A 287 32.00 12.08 6.86
CA TRP A 287 31.08 11.00 6.41
C TRP A 287 31.66 9.61 6.74
N ASN A 288 32.94 9.38 6.39
CA ASN A 288 33.57 8.10 6.67
C ASN A 288 33.64 7.83 8.18
N HIS A 289 33.94 8.85 8.98
CA HIS A 289 34.04 8.72 10.43
C HIS A 289 32.68 8.51 11.10
N ALA A 290 31.65 9.21 10.65
CA ALA A 290 30.33 9.16 11.29
C ALA A 290 29.43 8.02 10.79
N ILE A 291 29.55 7.57 9.54
CA ILE A 291 28.62 6.63 8.92
C ILE A 291 29.31 5.37 8.39
N ARG A 292 30.28 5.51 7.46
CA ARG A 292 30.86 4.35 6.75
C ARG A 292 31.56 3.38 7.69
N ILE A 293 32.57 3.87 8.46
CA ILE A 293 33.35 3.03 9.36
C ILE A 293 32.46 2.45 10.50
N PRO A 294 31.62 3.24 11.18
CA PRO A 294 30.69 2.72 12.16
C PRO A 294 29.75 1.64 11.60
N PHE A 295 29.18 1.83 10.41
CA PHE A 295 28.32 0.84 9.78
C PHE A 295 29.07 -0.48 9.50
N ASP A 296 30.30 -0.41 8.99
CA ASP A 296 31.12 -1.60 8.74
C ASP A 296 31.50 -2.32 10.04
N ARG A 297 31.66 -1.61 11.17
CA ARG A 297 31.86 -2.20 12.50
C ARG A 297 30.60 -2.87 13.00
N LEU A 298 29.45 -2.19 12.91
CA LEU A 298 28.14 -2.73 13.28
C LEU A 298 27.84 -4.02 12.48
N ASN A 299 28.07 -4.00 11.18
CA ASN A 299 27.87 -5.16 10.33
C ASN A 299 28.72 -6.36 10.77
N ARG A 300 29.99 -6.14 11.12
CA ARG A 300 30.87 -7.21 11.64
C ARG A 300 30.45 -7.73 13.01
N GLN A 301 30.02 -6.83 13.90
CA GLN A 301 29.54 -7.19 15.24
C GLN A 301 28.27 -8.05 15.13
N LEU A 302 27.26 -7.58 14.42
CA LEU A 302 25.97 -8.24 14.30
C LEU A 302 26.04 -9.52 13.45
N SER A 303 26.96 -9.62 12.47
CA SER A 303 27.17 -10.86 11.70
C SER A 303 27.65 -12.02 12.55
N GLY A 304 28.23 -11.76 13.73
CA GLY A 304 28.59 -12.77 14.72
C GLY A 304 27.43 -13.21 15.62
N GLU A 305 26.36 -12.48 15.64
CA GLU A 305 25.18 -12.73 16.45
C GLU A 305 24.14 -13.54 15.67
N LYS A 306 23.34 -14.36 16.35
CA LYS A 306 22.26 -15.15 15.72
C LYS A 306 20.91 -14.40 15.69
N ARG A 307 20.94 -13.09 15.70
CA ARG A 307 19.73 -12.25 15.67
C ARG A 307 19.45 -11.82 14.23
N ASP A 308 18.28 -12.12 13.71
CA ASP A 308 17.87 -11.72 12.36
C ASP A 308 17.34 -10.27 12.32
N ALA A 309 16.83 -9.74 13.43
CA ALA A 309 16.38 -8.38 13.59
C ALA A 309 16.32 -7.99 15.08
N ALA A 310 16.64 -6.76 15.42
CA ALA A 310 16.38 -6.16 16.73
C ALA A 310 16.37 -4.64 16.67
N ILE A 311 15.82 -4.00 17.71
CA ILE A 311 15.95 -2.55 17.91
C ILE A 311 17.40 -2.23 18.25
N LEU A 312 17.91 -1.13 17.68
CA LEU A 312 19.22 -0.59 18.00
C LEU A 312 19.11 0.47 19.08
N THR A 313 19.86 0.31 20.16
CA THR A 313 19.93 1.33 21.19
C THR A 313 20.97 2.42 20.83
N PRO A 314 20.83 3.63 21.38
CA PRO A 314 21.84 4.68 21.21
C PRO A 314 23.24 4.24 21.69
N GLU A 315 23.31 3.41 22.73
CA GLU A 315 24.56 2.85 23.27
C GLU A 315 25.24 1.92 22.26
N GLU A 316 24.50 0.98 21.66
CA GLU A 316 25.02 0.06 20.63
C GLU A 316 25.55 0.82 19.41
N LEU A 317 24.89 1.90 18.99
CA LEU A 317 25.36 2.76 17.92
C LEU A 317 26.60 3.57 18.32
N SER A 318 26.65 4.06 19.57
CA SER A 318 27.80 4.77 20.11
C SER A 318 29.03 3.87 20.23
N ASP A 319 28.87 2.62 20.64
CA ASP A 319 29.97 1.64 20.80
C ASP A 319 30.69 1.36 19.46
N VAL A 320 29.95 1.38 18.34
CA VAL A 320 30.55 1.25 17.01
C VAL A 320 31.12 2.58 16.48
N GLY A 321 30.88 3.71 17.17
CA GLY A 321 31.34 5.04 16.81
C GLY A 321 30.33 5.87 15.99
N MET A 322 29.08 5.43 15.87
CA MET A 322 27.99 6.19 15.23
C MET A 322 27.36 7.12 16.28
N THR A 323 28.05 8.20 16.61
CA THR A 323 27.64 9.13 17.66
C THR A 323 26.84 10.31 17.10
N GLY A 324 25.91 10.86 17.91
CA GLY A 324 25.15 12.05 17.52
C GLY A 324 26.02 13.27 17.25
N SER A 325 27.19 13.40 17.92
CA SER A 325 28.13 14.48 17.66
C SER A 325 28.80 14.36 16.28
N ALA A 326 29.25 13.16 15.90
CA ALA A 326 29.86 12.92 14.59
C ALA A 326 28.85 13.09 13.45
N LEU A 327 27.60 12.67 13.67
CA LEU A 327 26.52 12.86 12.70
C LEU A 327 26.15 14.34 12.54
N ARG A 328 26.06 15.12 13.63
CA ARG A 328 25.84 16.58 13.56
C ARG A 328 26.96 17.30 12.83
N GLU A 329 28.22 16.94 13.09
CA GLU A 329 29.37 17.49 12.35
C GLU A 329 29.23 17.19 10.84
N THR A 330 28.82 15.98 10.49
CA THR A 330 28.59 15.60 9.09
C THR A 330 27.45 16.42 8.46
N GLN A 331 26.37 16.65 9.17
CA GLN A 331 25.26 17.51 8.72
C GLN A 331 25.71 18.95 8.48
N GLU A 332 26.54 19.50 9.37
CA GLU A 332 27.13 20.84 9.16
C GLU A 332 28.01 20.90 7.89
N TRP A 333 28.81 19.86 7.63
CA TRP A 333 29.62 19.80 6.41
C TRP A 333 28.75 19.64 5.16
N LEU A 334 27.63 18.86 5.19
CA LEU A 334 26.66 18.76 4.11
C LEU A 334 26.04 20.13 3.80
N THR A 335 25.67 20.89 4.82
CA THR A 335 25.14 22.24 4.70
C THR A 335 26.17 23.22 4.11
N LYS A 336 27.40 23.24 4.63
CA LYS A 336 28.51 24.07 4.11
C LYS A 336 28.83 23.72 2.66
N TYR A 337 28.73 22.43 2.30
CA TYR A 337 28.95 21.95 0.94
C TYR A 337 27.75 22.26 0.02
N LYS A 338 26.62 22.76 0.56
CA LYS A 338 25.35 22.98 -0.15
C LYS A 338 24.87 21.72 -0.84
N ALA A 339 24.91 20.59 -0.13
CA ALA A 339 24.29 19.35 -0.61
C ALA A 339 22.79 19.56 -0.82
N PRO A 340 22.19 19.01 -1.87
CA PRO A 340 20.75 19.12 -2.07
C PRO A 340 19.98 18.54 -0.87
N PRO A 341 18.92 19.22 -0.37
CA PRO A 341 18.17 18.77 0.82
C PRO A 341 17.63 17.34 0.72
N PHE A 342 17.30 16.90 -0.49
CA PHE A 342 16.77 15.56 -0.76
C PHE A 342 17.85 14.56 -1.21
N SER A 343 19.13 14.92 -1.12
CA SER A 343 20.20 13.97 -1.48
C SER A 343 20.22 12.78 -0.50
N PRO A 344 20.59 11.58 -0.95
CA PRO A 344 20.67 10.41 -0.09
C PRO A 344 21.54 10.63 1.16
N ALA A 345 22.63 11.41 1.04
CA ALA A 345 23.52 11.70 2.14
C ALA A 345 22.86 12.56 3.23
N VAL A 346 22.11 13.61 2.84
CA VAL A 346 21.39 14.47 3.79
C VAL A 346 20.34 13.67 4.53
N ARG A 347 19.47 12.96 3.80
CA ARG A 347 18.39 12.15 4.37
C ARG A 347 18.89 11.08 5.33
N MET A 348 19.94 10.36 4.93
CA MET A 348 20.56 9.32 5.76
C MET A 348 21.13 9.91 7.06
N THR A 349 21.80 11.06 7.00
CA THR A 349 22.37 11.71 8.18
C THR A 349 21.28 12.19 9.12
N GLU A 350 20.22 12.81 8.58
CA GLU A 350 19.05 13.26 9.35
C GLU A 350 18.31 12.09 10.02
N ALA A 351 18.11 11.00 9.29
CA ALA A 351 17.50 9.80 9.84
C ALA A 351 18.32 9.19 10.98
N LEU A 352 19.63 9.08 10.80
CA LEU A 352 20.52 8.55 11.84
C LEU A 352 20.61 9.45 13.08
N LEU A 353 20.31 10.75 12.95
CA LEU A 353 20.24 11.69 14.07
C LEU A 353 18.98 11.55 14.91
N GLN A 354 17.93 10.89 14.41
CA GLN A 354 16.76 10.59 15.25
C GLN A 354 17.18 9.76 16.46
N GLU A 355 16.59 10.05 17.64
CA GLU A 355 17.04 9.40 18.88
C GLU A 355 16.45 7.99 19.03
N THR A 356 15.26 7.74 18.48
CA THR A 356 14.46 6.52 18.71
C THR A 356 14.07 5.83 17.41
N GLY A 357 13.49 4.65 17.50
CA GLY A 357 12.83 3.95 16.40
C GLY A 357 13.75 3.21 15.42
N LYS A 358 15.08 3.21 15.62
CA LYS A 358 15.99 2.49 14.73
C LYS A 358 16.01 0.99 15.00
N PHE A 359 15.98 0.20 13.96
CA PHE A 359 16.19 -1.26 14.09
C PHE A 359 17.10 -1.77 12.99
N PHE A 360 17.72 -2.92 13.21
CA PHE A 360 18.43 -3.62 12.17
C PHE A 360 17.64 -4.85 11.69
N HIS A 361 17.86 -5.20 10.45
CA HIS A 361 17.33 -6.41 9.84
C HIS A 361 18.43 -7.06 8.98
N PHE A 362 18.62 -8.38 9.17
CA PHE A 362 19.46 -9.19 8.31
C PHE A 362 18.60 -9.93 7.29
N GLY A 363 18.63 -9.45 6.06
CA GLY A 363 18.18 -10.22 4.91
C GLY A 363 19.37 -10.90 4.24
N LYS A 364 19.71 -10.50 3.03
CA LYS A 364 20.98 -10.87 2.37
C LYS A 364 22.16 -10.09 2.93
N ASN A 365 21.95 -8.87 3.41
CA ASN A 365 22.92 -7.97 3.99
C ASN A 365 22.30 -7.29 5.21
N LEU A 366 23.13 -6.66 6.03
CA LEU A 366 22.66 -5.79 7.10
C LEU A 366 21.98 -4.56 6.53
N GLU A 367 20.81 -4.25 7.05
CA GLU A 367 20.07 -3.02 6.84
C GLU A 367 19.78 -2.40 8.22
N VAL A 368 20.15 -1.15 8.41
CA VAL A 368 19.66 -0.33 9.53
C VAL A 368 18.51 0.49 8.98
N VAL A 369 17.33 0.29 9.53
CA VAL A 369 16.10 0.95 9.09
C VAL A 369 15.70 2.00 10.12
N VAL A 370 15.42 3.19 9.64
CA VAL A 370 14.95 4.32 10.44
C VAL A 370 13.59 4.73 9.90
N PRO A 371 12.50 4.23 10.49
CA PRO A 371 11.16 4.64 10.14
C PRO A 371 10.82 5.99 10.79
N SER A 372 10.03 6.79 10.11
CA SER A 372 9.50 8.04 10.64
C SER A 372 8.08 8.28 10.14
N LEU A 373 7.21 8.75 11.03
CA LEU A 373 5.90 9.22 10.66
C LEU A 373 6.03 10.63 10.12
N GLN A 374 5.56 10.83 8.89
CA GLN A 374 5.59 12.13 8.24
C GLN A 374 4.32 12.89 8.55
N THR A 375 4.46 14.19 8.79
CA THR A 375 3.34 15.11 8.96
C THR A 375 3.26 16.04 7.76
N ILE A 376 2.12 16.69 7.58
CA ILE A 376 1.90 17.65 6.51
C ILE A 376 2.03 19.05 7.12
N ARG A 377 3.12 19.74 6.80
CA ARG A 377 3.45 21.07 7.35
C ARG A 377 3.80 22.08 6.25
N SER A 378 3.62 23.35 6.55
CA SER A 378 4.12 24.46 5.75
C SER A 378 4.56 25.62 6.67
N ASP A 379 5.20 26.63 6.10
CA ASP A 379 5.62 27.86 6.79
C ASP A 379 4.47 28.82 7.12
N GLY A 380 3.23 28.45 6.84
CA GLY A 380 2.03 29.27 7.07
C GLY A 380 0.80 28.44 7.39
N PRO A 381 -0.35 29.10 7.54
CA PRO A 381 -1.61 28.42 7.81
C PRO A 381 -1.94 27.45 6.69
N LEU A 382 -2.26 26.21 7.06
CA LEU A 382 -2.54 25.13 6.13
C LEU A 382 -3.71 24.30 6.63
N ARG A 383 -4.62 23.96 5.72
CA ARG A 383 -5.73 23.04 5.95
C ARG A 383 -5.59 21.88 4.97
N SER A 384 -5.39 20.70 5.49
CA SER A 384 -5.21 19.50 4.67
C SER A 384 -6.32 18.51 4.93
N PHE A 385 -6.97 18.02 3.89
CA PHE A 385 -8.04 17.02 3.97
C PHE A 385 -7.65 15.77 3.19
N ILE A 386 -7.53 14.65 3.90
CA ILE A 386 -7.23 13.33 3.33
C ILE A 386 -8.54 12.56 3.21
N PHE A 387 -9.03 12.36 2.00
CA PHE A 387 -10.25 11.63 1.72
C PHE A 387 -9.95 10.15 1.54
N SER A 388 -10.11 9.34 2.58
CA SER A 388 -9.88 7.90 2.51
C SER A 388 -11.00 7.12 3.18
N GLY A 389 -11.65 6.25 2.41
CA GLY A 389 -12.75 5.43 2.92
C GLY A 389 -12.36 4.50 4.05
N THR A 390 -11.11 4.17 4.16
CA THR A 390 -10.55 3.26 5.16
C THR A 390 -9.67 3.99 6.19
N ALA A 391 -9.85 5.31 6.35
CA ALA A 391 -9.03 6.11 7.26
C ALA A 391 -8.99 5.54 8.70
N GLY A 392 -10.12 5.03 9.20
CA GLY A 392 -10.18 4.42 10.54
C GLY A 392 -9.48 3.07 10.67
N LEU A 393 -9.14 2.42 9.54
CA LEU A 393 -8.39 1.15 9.53
C LEU A 393 -6.87 1.38 9.38
N LEU A 394 -6.45 2.54 8.87
CA LEU A 394 -5.04 2.84 8.65
C LEU A 394 -4.42 3.45 9.90
N PRO A 395 -3.51 2.75 10.60
CA PRO A 395 -2.94 3.23 11.86
C PRO A 395 -2.24 4.59 11.72
N GLU A 396 -1.59 4.88 10.58
CA GLU A 396 -0.96 6.16 10.29
C GLU A 396 -1.93 7.34 10.16
N LEU A 397 -3.23 7.09 9.99
CA LEU A 397 -4.27 8.10 10.05
C LEU A 397 -5.01 8.08 11.40
N ALA A 398 -5.39 6.89 11.86
CA ALA A 398 -6.21 6.72 13.05
C ALA A 398 -5.46 7.00 14.36
N LEU A 399 -4.14 6.74 14.41
CA LEU A 399 -3.29 6.89 15.59
C LEU A 399 -2.32 8.07 15.48
N ASN A 400 -2.30 8.80 14.37
CA ASN A 400 -1.43 9.95 14.19
C ASN A 400 -1.96 11.15 15.00
N PRO A 401 -1.22 11.66 16.00
CA PRO A 401 -1.69 12.77 16.83
C PRO A 401 -1.80 14.10 16.06
N ASP A 402 -1.17 14.20 14.89
CA ASP A 402 -1.22 15.39 14.03
C ASP A 402 -2.40 15.36 13.03
N ILE A 403 -3.25 14.33 13.07
CA ILE A 403 -4.38 14.13 12.14
C ILE A 403 -5.68 13.96 12.91
N ASP A 404 -6.63 14.85 12.67
CA ASP A 404 -7.98 14.75 13.23
C ASP A 404 -8.88 13.91 12.32
N LEU A 405 -9.46 12.85 12.85
CA LEU A 405 -10.44 12.03 12.13
C LEU A 405 -11.81 12.70 12.20
N LEU A 406 -12.31 13.20 11.06
CA LEU A 406 -13.63 13.82 11.01
C LEU A 406 -14.73 12.77 11.08
N PRO A 407 -15.77 12.97 11.91
CA PRO A 407 -16.92 12.09 11.91
C PRO A 407 -17.69 12.25 10.59
N THR A 408 -17.83 11.18 9.84
CA THR A 408 -18.69 11.13 8.65
C THR A 408 -19.80 10.12 8.93
N GLU A 409 -20.97 10.66 9.22
CA GLU A 409 -22.18 9.84 9.41
C GLU A 409 -22.82 9.57 8.04
N LEU A 410 -22.34 8.57 7.31
CA LEU A 410 -23.12 7.97 6.25
C LEU A 410 -23.87 6.79 6.86
N PRO A 411 -25.20 6.84 6.90
CA PRO A 411 -25.98 5.70 7.38
C PRO A 411 -25.91 4.58 6.33
N GLU A 412 -25.01 3.64 6.54
CA GLU A 412 -24.86 2.49 5.66
C GLU A 412 -25.17 1.21 6.43
N SER A 413 -26.11 0.43 5.91
CA SER A 413 -26.29 -0.96 6.28
C SER A 413 -25.63 -1.84 5.22
N TYR A 414 -24.91 -2.84 5.69
CA TYR A 414 -24.27 -3.84 4.82
C TYR A 414 -24.96 -5.19 4.91
N GLU A 415 -26.26 -5.22 5.23
CA GLU A 415 -27.09 -6.46 5.28
C GLU A 415 -27.01 -7.30 4.00
N ARG A 416 -26.75 -6.67 2.84
CA ARG A 416 -26.57 -7.36 1.56
C ARG A 416 -25.21 -8.01 1.35
N LEU A 417 -24.22 -7.76 2.27
CA LEU A 417 -22.91 -8.37 2.22
C LEU A 417 -22.87 -9.63 3.05
N THR A 418 -22.45 -10.74 2.44
CA THR A 418 -22.12 -11.98 3.14
C THR A 418 -20.63 -12.25 3.00
N ILE A 419 -19.92 -12.36 4.13
CA ILE A 419 -18.50 -12.73 4.17
C ILE A 419 -18.40 -14.22 4.46
N HIS A 420 -18.00 -15.02 3.47
CA HIS A 420 -17.73 -16.44 3.60
C HIS A 420 -16.28 -16.68 3.98
N VAL A 421 -16.04 -17.39 5.09
CA VAL A 421 -14.71 -17.67 5.61
C VAL A 421 -14.33 -19.11 5.34
N GLN A 422 -13.48 -19.34 4.36
CA GLN A 422 -12.96 -20.67 4.07
C GLN A 422 -11.80 -20.97 5.03
N ARG A 423 -12.06 -21.79 6.05
CA ARG A 423 -11.05 -22.25 7.02
C ARG A 423 -10.53 -23.66 6.70
N ASP A 424 -11.35 -24.48 6.05
CA ASP A 424 -10.97 -25.83 5.68
C ASP A 424 -9.92 -25.81 4.58
N GLY A 425 -8.89 -26.56 4.81
CA GLY A 425 -7.82 -26.69 3.84
C GLY A 425 -6.46 -26.50 4.47
N VAL A 426 -5.56 -27.33 4.05
CA VAL A 426 -4.20 -27.44 4.60
C VAL A 426 -3.19 -26.80 3.66
N ILE A 427 -3.64 -26.20 2.57
CA ILE A 427 -2.78 -25.36 1.75
C ILE A 427 -2.67 -24.02 2.47
N GLY A 428 -1.47 -23.73 2.98
CA GLY A 428 -1.21 -22.38 3.49
C GLY A 428 -1.35 -21.39 2.34
N MET A 429 -2.39 -20.57 2.36
CA MET A 429 -2.68 -19.52 1.36
C MET A 429 -1.71 -18.35 1.49
N THR A 430 -0.46 -18.61 1.79
CA THR A 430 0.66 -17.67 1.76
C THR A 430 1.45 -17.84 0.47
N ARG A 431 2.21 -16.82 0.08
CA ARG A 431 3.11 -16.90 -1.08
C ARG A 431 3.98 -18.16 -1.04
N THR A 432 4.61 -18.42 0.10
CA THR A 432 5.46 -19.62 0.28
C THR A 432 4.67 -20.93 0.25
N GLY A 433 3.44 -20.93 0.75
CA GLY A 433 2.56 -22.11 0.72
C GLY A 433 2.16 -22.48 -0.70
N LEU A 434 1.78 -21.47 -1.48
CA LEU A 434 1.32 -21.64 -2.87
C LEU A 434 2.46 -21.94 -3.87
N GLN A 435 3.70 -21.58 -3.56
CA GLN A 435 4.87 -21.94 -4.38
C GLN A 435 5.29 -23.43 -4.25
N ARG A 436 4.61 -24.21 -3.40
CA ARG A 436 4.95 -25.64 -3.24
C ARG A 436 4.39 -26.47 -4.37
N SER A 437 5.11 -27.52 -4.70
CA SER A 437 4.69 -28.50 -5.72
C SER A 437 3.29 -29.04 -5.43
N GLY A 438 2.40 -28.98 -6.40
CA GLY A 438 1.02 -29.45 -6.33
C GLY A 438 0.03 -28.49 -5.63
N ALA A 439 0.49 -27.42 -4.97
CA ALA A 439 -0.41 -26.51 -4.26
C ALA A 439 -1.34 -25.73 -5.23
N VAL A 440 -0.79 -25.23 -6.32
CA VAL A 440 -1.55 -24.48 -7.33
C VAL A 440 -2.59 -25.36 -8.02
N GLN A 441 -2.22 -26.60 -8.34
CA GLN A 441 -3.13 -27.59 -8.93
C GLN A 441 -4.28 -27.92 -7.99
N ALA A 442 -4.02 -28.10 -6.69
CA ALA A 442 -5.08 -28.35 -5.71
C ALA A 442 -6.02 -27.15 -5.56
N VAL A 443 -5.49 -25.93 -5.62
CA VAL A 443 -6.31 -24.69 -5.63
C VAL A 443 -7.15 -24.62 -6.92
N ALA A 444 -6.57 -24.93 -8.07
CA ALA A 444 -7.31 -24.95 -9.34
C ALA A 444 -8.47 -25.95 -9.30
N LEU A 445 -8.25 -27.17 -8.81
CA LEU A 445 -9.29 -28.18 -8.65
C LEU A 445 -10.40 -27.74 -7.69
N TRP A 446 -10.06 -27.08 -6.59
CA TRP A 446 -11.05 -26.51 -5.68
C TRP A 446 -11.88 -25.41 -6.35
N LEU A 447 -11.25 -24.52 -7.10
CA LEU A 447 -11.93 -23.46 -7.83
C LEU A 447 -12.84 -23.99 -8.93
N GLN A 448 -12.43 -25.05 -9.66
CA GLN A 448 -13.25 -25.69 -10.68
C GLN A 448 -14.57 -26.23 -10.15
N ARG A 449 -14.64 -26.55 -8.87
CA ARG A 449 -15.87 -26.97 -8.19
C ARG A 449 -16.67 -25.82 -7.61
N LEU A 450 -15.98 -24.83 -7.01
CA LEU A 450 -16.63 -23.68 -6.36
C LEU A 450 -17.19 -22.67 -7.37
N LEU A 451 -16.42 -22.35 -8.41
CA LEU A 451 -16.78 -21.29 -9.36
C LEU A 451 -18.14 -21.48 -10.04
N PRO A 452 -18.51 -22.69 -10.54
CA PRO A 452 -19.82 -22.88 -11.17
C PRO A 452 -20.99 -22.57 -10.23
N GLU A 453 -20.91 -22.94 -8.96
CA GLU A 453 -21.98 -22.67 -7.99
C GLU A 453 -22.08 -21.21 -7.61
N VAL A 454 -20.92 -20.55 -7.38
CA VAL A 454 -20.92 -19.11 -7.11
C VAL A 454 -21.39 -18.35 -8.34
N ALA A 455 -20.93 -18.71 -9.53
CA ALA A 455 -21.35 -18.06 -10.78
C ALA A 455 -22.82 -18.29 -11.13
N GLN A 456 -23.41 -19.42 -10.76
CA GLN A 456 -24.83 -19.65 -10.94
C GLN A 456 -25.70 -18.61 -10.20
N ARG A 457 -25.23 -18.13 -9.04
CA ARG A 457 -25.94 -17.12 -8.24
C ARG A 457 -25.54 -15.68 -8.65
N HIS A 458 -24.31 -15.47 -9.06
CA HIS A 458 -23.68 -14.15 -9.17
C HIS A 458 -23.19 -13.79 -10.57
N GLY A 459 -23.28 -14.70 -11.53
CA GLY A 459 -22.68 -14.50 -12.85
C GLY A 459 -21.14 -14.56 -12.79
N ARG A 460 -20.45 -13.58 -13.41
CA ARG A 460 -18.99 -13.56 -13.39
C ARG A 460 -18.44 -13.20 -12.01
N VAL A 461 -17.42 -13.93 -11.60
CA VAL A 461 -16.78 -13.84 -10.29
C VAL A 461 -15.46 -13.04 -10.38
N LEU A 462 -15.27 -12.09 -9.48
CA LEU A 462 -14.00 -11.40 -9.31
C LEU A 462 -13.07 -12.26 -8.43
N LEU A 463 -12.20 -13.05 -9.07
CA LEU A 463 -11.21 -13.89 -8.41
C LEU A 463 -9.89 -13.15 -8.32
N VAL A 464 -9.48 -12.75 -7.11
CA VAL A 464 -8.23 -12.00 -6.85
C VAL A 464 -7.20 -12.89 -6.18
N THR A 465 -5.97 -12.85 -6.67
CA THR A 465 -4.87 -13.66 -6.13
C THR A 465 -3.53 -12.89 -6.17
N TYR A 466 -2.42 -13.57 -5.92
CA TYR A 466 -1.08 -12.98 -6.04
C TYR A 466 -0.65 -12.85 -7.51
N LYS A 467 0.05 -11.78 -7.85
CA LYS A 467 0.53 -11.52 -9.23
C LYS A 467 1.30 -12.70 -9.82
N PHE A 468 2.20 -13.33 -9.02
CA PHE A 468 3.01 -14.47 -9.50
C PHE A 468 2.19 -15.73 -9.82
N LEU A 469 0.96 -15.81 -9.31
CA LEU A 469 0.07 -16.97 -9.44
C LEU A 469 -1.01 -16.74 -10.49
N SER A 470 -1.31 -15.48 -10.81
CA SER A 470 -2.50 -15.07 -11.57
C SER A 470 -2.61 -15.70 -12.95
N GLN A 471 -1.52 -15.75 -13.71
CA GLN A 471 -1.50 -16.36 -15.04
C GLN A 471 -1.51 -17.88 -14.96
N GLN A 472 -0.64 -18.47 -14.13
CA GLN A 472 -0.54 -19.92 -13.97
C GLN A 472 -1.88 -20.53 -13.51
N LEU A 473 -2.57 -19.87 -12.57
CA LEU A 473 -3.85 -20.35 -12.08
C LEU A 473 -4.92 -20.28 -13.16
N LEU A 474 -4.97 -19.19 -13.94
CA LEU A 474 -5.89 -19.06 -15.07
C LEU A 474 -5.68 -20.16 -16.10
N GLU A 475 -4.43 -20.52 -16.40
CA GLU A 475 -4.09 -21.60 -17.34
C GLU A 475 -4.53 -22.98 -16.85
N LEU A 476 -4.54 -23.20 -15.53
CA LEU A 476 -4.94 -24.48 -14.92
C LEU A 476 -6.48 -24.63 -14.79
N LEU A 477 -7.23 -23.55 -14.87
CA LEU A 477 -8.69 -23.63 -14.89
C LEU A 477 -9.18 -24.22 -16.22
N GLU A 478 -10.24 -25.02 -16.17
CA GLU A 478 -10.96 -25.49 -17.36
C GLU A 478 -11.62 -24.31 -18.10
N GLU A 479 -11.85 -24.47 -19.40
CA GLU A 479 -12.41 -23.42 -20.28
C GLU A 479 -13.73 -22.88 -19.73
N GLU A 480 -14.60 -23.75 -19.27
CA GLU A 480 -15.86 -23.39 -18.66
C GLU A 480 -15.66 -22.46 -17.45
N CYS A 481 -14.75 -22.80 -16.55
CA CYS A 481 -14.44 -21.99 -15.36
C CYS A 481 -13.71 -20.67 -15.70
N ARG A 482 -12.90 -20.65 -16.77
CA ARG A 482 -12.26 -19.41 -17.25
C ARG A 482 -13.28 -18.38 -17.70
N SER A 483 -14.36 -18.81 -18.34
CA SER A 483 -15.45 -17.93 -18.78
C SER A 483 -16.20 -17.27 -17.62
N LEU A 484 -16.16 -17.88 -16.42
CA LEU A 484 -16.88 -17.43 -15.24
C LEU A 484 -16.12 -16.38 -14.42
N VAL A 485 -14.86 -16.13 -14.71
CA VAL A 485 -14.04 -15.17 -13.98
C VAL A 485 -13.71 -13.92 -14.80
N TYR A 486 -13.48 -12.81 -14.11
CA TYR A 486 -12.89 -11.62 -14.72
C TYR A 486 -11.41 -11.85 -15.01
N THR A 487 -10.92 -11.30 -16.11
CA THR A 487 -9.51 -11.35 -16.49
C THR A 487 -9.00 -9.94 -16.79
N VAL A 488 -7.70 -9.72 -16.60
CA VAL A 488 -6.99 -8.49 -16.94
C VAL A 488 -5.76 -8.84 -17.78
N ASN A 489 -5.18 -7.87 -18.46
CA ASN A 489 -3.92 -8.08 -19.15
C ASN A 489 -2.73 -7.82 -18.22
N MET A 490 -1.71 -8.65 -18.31
CA MET A 490 -0.47 -8.42 -17.59
C MET A 490 0.21 -7.13 -18.08
N PRO A 491 0.79 -6.31 -17.18
CA PRO A 491 1.46 -5.05 -17.57
C PRO A 491 2.63 -5.22 -18.53
N ASP A 492 3.27 -6.38 -18.54
CA ASP A 492 4.38 -6.73 -19.43
C ASP A 492 3.93 -7.25 -20.81
N GLY A 493 2.63 -7.33 -21.05
CA GLY A 493 2.05 -7.82 -22.30
C GLY A 493 2.09 -9.34 -22.46
N SER A 494 2.41 -10.12 -21.42
CA SER A 494 2.50 -11.60 -21.49
C SER A 494 1.14 -12.29 -21.69
N GLY A 495 0.03 -11.56 -21.67
CA GLY A 495 -1.30 -12.07 -21.96
C GLY A 495 -2.31 -11.88 -20.84
N PRO A 496 -3.48 -12.55 -20.94
CA PRO A 496 -4.53 -12.46 -19.92
C PRO A 496 -4.11 -13.19 -18.63
N CYS A 497 -4.53 -12.64 -17.51
CA CYS A 497 -4.34 -13.24 -16.20
C CYS A 497 -5.55 -12.95 -15.29
N LEU A 498 -5.62 -13.62 -14.15
CA LEU A 498 -6.59 -13.27 -13.10
C LEU A 498 -6.24 -11.92 -12.49
N PRO A 499 -7.23 -11.13 -12.04
CA PRO A 499 -7.00 -9.98 -11.18
C PRO A 499 -6.11 -10.33 -9.99
N TYR A 500 -5.21 -9.43 -9.59
CA TYR A 500 -4.25 -9.69 -8.52
C TYR A 500 -4.14 -8.52 -7.54
N PHE A 501 -3.78 -8.83 -6.30
CA PHE A 501 -3.57 -7.83 -5.27
C PHE A 501 -2.60 -6.73 -5.74
N GLY A 502 -3.00 -5.47 -5.55
CA GLY A 502 -2.30 -4.29 -6.07
C GLY A 502 -2.64 -3.93 -7.53
N GLY A 503 -2.92 -4.91 -8.39
CA GLY A 503 -3.30 -4.66 -9.79
C GLY A 503 -4.73 -4.19 -9.98
N VAL A 504 -5.63 -4.59 -9.08
CA VAL A 504 -7.04 -4.17 -9.08
C VAL A 504 -7.27 -2.86 -8.32
N ALA A 505 -6.25 -2.32 -7.66
CA ALA A 505 -6.37 -1.07 -6.93
C ALA A 505 -6.78 0.08 -7.87
N GLY A 506 -7.80 0.84 -7.49
CA GLY A 506 -8.32 1.95 -8.27
C GLY A 506 -9.06 1.59 -9.58
N SER A 507 -9.20 0.29 -9.95
CA SER A 507 -9.97 -0.11 -11.12
C SER A 507 -11.48 -0.07 -10.86
N ASN A 508 -12.24 0.40 -11.86
CA ASN A 508 -13.70 0.39 -11.87
C ASN A 508 -14.29 -0.71 -12.78
N GLU A 509 -13.43 -1.53 -13.38
CA GLU A 509 -13.84 -2.57 -14.35
C GLU A 509 -14.70 -3.66 -13.73
N PHE A 510 -14.59 -3.86 -12.42
CA PHE A 510 -15.25 -4.95 -11.70
C PHE A 510 -16.49 -4.49 -10.90
N ARG A 511 -16.91 -3.24 -11.07
CA ARG A 511 -18.00 -2.62 -10.28
C ARG A 511 -19.33 -3.37 -10.30
N ASP A 512 -19.54 -4.20 -11.32
CA ASP A 512 -20.77 -5.00 -11.48
C ASP A 512 -20.63 -6.42 -10.91
N ALA A 513 -19.46 -6.81 -10.45
CA ALA A 513 -19.24 -8.10 -9.81
C ALA A 513 -20.00 -8.19 -8.48
N THR A 514 -20.80 -9.23 -8.30
CA THR A 514 -21.53 -9.49 -7.06
C THR A 514 -20.90 -10.58 -6.19
N ALA A 515 -19.84 -11.24 -6.68
CA ALA A 515 -19.02 -12.15 -5.89
C ALA A 515 -17.55 -11.84 -6.07
N VAL A 516 -16.84 -11.77 -4.94
CA VAL A 516 -15.38 -11.57 -4.86
C VAL A 516 -14.76 -12.72 -4.11
N ILE A 517 -13.79 -13.41 -4.70
CA ILE A 517 -13.01 -14.46 -4.04
C ILE A 517 -11.57 -13.99 -3.88
N CYS A 518 -11.13 -13.80 -2.63
CA CYS A 518 -9.75 -13.45 -2.28
C CYS A 518 -8.95 -14.70 -1.98
N LEU A 519 -8.11 -15.11 -2.92
CA LEU A 519 -7.22 -16.26 -2.82
C LEU A 519 -5.89 -15.87 -2.18
N GLY A 520 -5.80 -16.04 -0.88
CA GLY A 520 -4.68 -15.57 -0.07
C GLY A 520 -4.93 -14.19 0.56
N MET A 521 -3.89 -13.65 1.19
CA MET A 521 -3.93 -12.36 1.88
C MET A 521 -2.81 -11.48 1.36
N PRO A 522 -3.04 -10.20 1.08
CA PRO A 522 -2.05 -9.26 0.53
C PRO A 522 -0.99 -8.85 1.56
N ARG A 523 -0.30 -9.81 2.14
CA ARG A 523 0.74 -9.56 3.13
C ARG A 523 2.00 -9.01 2.49
N VAL A 524 2.56 -7.98 3.10
CA VAL A 524 3.93 -7.51 2.84
C VAL A 524 4.93 -8.16 3.80
N GLU A 525 6.20 -7.86 3.64
CA GLU A 525 7.24 -8.37 4.54
C GLU A 525 7.02 -7.87 5.98
N PRO A 526 7.24 -8.69 7.02
CA PRO A 526 7.09 -8.31 8.43
C PRO A 526 7.86 -7.03 8.82
N ARG A 527 9.01 -6.81 8.18
CA ARG A 527 9.81 -5.61 8.32
C ARG A 527 9.00 -4.32 8.07
N VAL A 528 8.14 -4.33 7.06
CA VAL A 528 7.33 -3.15 6.71
C VAL A 528 6.30 -2.84 7.80
N TYR A 529 5.67 -3.87 8.37
CA TYR A 529 4.75 -3.67 9.49
C TYR A 529 5.47 -3.17 10.75
N LEU A 530 6.67 -3.70 11.02
CA LEU A 530 7.51 -3.21 12.11
C LEU A 530 7.90 -1.75 11.93
N SER A 531 8.34 -1.36 10.74
CA SER A 531 8.62 0.04 10.42
C SER A 531 7.43 0.96 10.72
N ARG A 532 6.23 0.53 10.33
CA ARG A 532 5.01 1.30 10.55
C ARG A 532 4.68 1.40 12.04
N ALA A 533 4.78 0.30 12.79
CA ALA A 533 4.58 0.31 14.23
C ALA A 533 5.53 1.27 14.94
N LEU A 534 6.83 1.19 14.62
CA LEU A 534 7.85 2.05 15.21
C LEU A 534 7.76 3.52 14.76
N ALA A 535 7.23 3.79 13.56
CA ALA A 535 7.02 5.16 13.09
C ALA A 535 5.87 5.84 13.84
N ILE A 536 4.81 5.09 14.16
CA ILE A 536 3.62 5.62 14.86
C ILE A 536 3.89 5.77 16.37
N ASP A 537 4.55 4.79 16.97
CA ASP A 537 4.86 4.78 18.41
C ASP A 537 6.33 4.42 18.67
N PRO A 538 7.26 5.36 18.41
CA PRO A 538 8.70 5.11 18.51
C PRO A 538 9.19 4.84 19.95
N ASP A 539 8.47 5.31 20.95
CA ASP A 539 8.85 5.25 22.37
C ASP A 539 7.97 4.32 23.23
N GLY A 540 6.94 3.73 22.61
CA GLY A 540 5.92 2.99 23.32
C GLY A 540 6.31 1.58 23.79
N ALA A 541 5.32 0.86 24.34
CA ALA A 541 5.46 -0.48 24.90
C ALA A 541 6.05 -1.52 23.93
N HIS A 542 5.92 -1.28 22.62
CA HIS A 542 6.47 -2.15 21.57
C HIS A 542 8.00 -2.22 21.59
N ARG A 543 8.67 -1.16 22.04
CA ARG A 543 10.14 -1.14 22.11
C ARG A 543 10.67 -2.16 23.13
N GLU A 544 9.99 -2.28 24.25
CA GLU A 544 10.38 -3.22 25.31
C GLU A 544 10.14 -4.67 24.88
N GLU A 545 9.01 -4.95 24.23
CA GLU A 545 8.71 -6.26 23.63
C GLU A 545 9.73 -6.65 22.54
N LEU A 546 10.08 -5.73 21.67
CA LEU A 546 10.99 -5.97 20.54
C LEU A 546 12.45 -6.09 20.96
N SER A 547 12.87 -5.40 22.02
CA SER A 547 14.24 -5.50 22.56
C SER A 547 14.52 -6.86 23.19
N HIS A 548 13.49 -7.59 23.61
CA HIS A 548 13.55 -8.90 24.23
C HIS A 548 13.17 -10.04 23.28
N ALA A 549 12.95 -9.74 22.00
CA ALA A 549 12.44 -10.70 21.02
C ALA A 549 13.46 -11.79 20.71
N ALA A 550 13.38 -12.89 21.47
CA ALA A 550 13.99 -14.17 21.09
C ALA A 550 13.22 -14.90 19.97
N GLU A 551 12.04 -14.39 19.61
CA GLU A 551 11.15 -14.99 18.60
C GLU A 551 11.24 -14.27 17.25
N ALA A 552 10.83 -14.96 16.21
CA ALA A 552 10.78 -14.40 14.85
C ALA A 552 9.95 -13.10 14.80
N LEU A 553 10.47 -12.08 14.10
CA LEU A 553 9.89 -10.75 13.97
C LEU A 553 8.40 -10.78 13.58
N GLU A 554 8.03 -11.70 12.69
CA GLU A 554 6.65 -11.91 12.22
C GLU A 554 5.63 -12.34 13.29
N ARG A 555 6.08 -12.64 14.50
CA ARG A 555 5.23 -13.06 15.62
C ARG A 555 5.10 -12.04 16.71
N GLN A 556 5.77 -10.91 16.56
CA GLN A 556 5.67 -9.84 17.54
C GLN A 556 4.25 -9.26 17.54
N PRO A 557 3.64 -8.99 18.70
CA PRO A 557 2.27 -8.47 18.79
C PRO A 557 2.04 -7.22 17.98
N CYS A 558 2.95 -6.25 18.05
CA CYS A 558 2.85 -5.02 17.27
C CYS A 558 2.90 -5.23 15.75
N VAL A 559 3.71 -6.20 15.28
CA VAL A 559 3.80 -6.55 13.85
C VAL A 559 2.52 -7.23 13.39
N LEU A 560 1.95 -8.10 14.23
CA LEU A 560 0.68 -8.77 13.93
C LEU A 560 -0.48 -7.79 13.93
N ASP A 561 -0.52 -6.86 14.87
CA ASP A 561 -1.55 -5.83 14.95
C ASP A 561 -1.52 -4.92 13.71
N MET A 562 -0.36 -4.39 13.36
CA MET A 562 -0.18 -3.65 12.10
C MET A 562 -0.60 -4.49 10.90
N GLN A 563 -0.17 -5.74 10.80
CA GLN A 563 -0.57 -6.63 9.72
C GLN A 563 -2.08 -6.78 9.62
N ASP A 564 -2.77 -6.98 10.74
CA ASP A 564 -4.22 -7.19 10.76
C ASP A 564 -4.98 -5.95 10.28
N HIS A 565 -4.57 -4.76 10.70
CA HIS A 565 -5.14 -3.49 10.23
C HIS A 565 -4.97 -3.27 8.72
N TYR A 566 -3.76 -3.50 8.20
CA TYR A 566 -3.51 -3.35 6.76
C TYR A 566 -4.22 -4.43 5.93
N LEU A 567 -4.31 -5.66 6.44
CA LEU A 567 -5.09 -6.71 5.77
C LEU A 567 -6.57 -6.36 5.73
N ALA A 568 -7.14 -5.84 6.83
CA ALA A 568 -8.52 -5.38 6.86
C ALA A 568 -8.74 -4.23 5.87
N HIS A 569 -7.83 -3.24 5.83
CA HIS A 569 -7.87 -2.16 4.85
C HIS A 569 -7.91 -2.69 3.41
N ASP A 570 -6.98 -3.57 3.03
CA ASP A 570 -6.91 -4.11 1.68
C ASP A 570 -8.15 -4.93 1.31
N LEU A 571 -8.67 -5.73 2.25
CA LEU A 571 -9.87 -6.53 2.01
C LEU A 571 -11.13 -5.66 1.88
N VAL A 572 -11.25 -4.59 2.64
CA VAL A 572 -12.30 -3.58 2.46
C VAL A 572 -12.21 -2.96 1.07
N GLN A 573 -11.01 -2.55 0.65
CA GLN A 573 -10.79 -2.03 -0.70
C GLN A 573 -11.19 -3.06 -1.78
N MET A 574 -10.89 -4.36 -1.58
CA MET A 574 -11.31 -5.42 -2.50
C MET A 574 -12.83 -5.59 -2.54
N ALA A 575 -13.50 -5.58 -1.39
CA ALA A 575 -14.96 -5.66 -1.32
C ALA A 575 -15.62 -4.55 -2.14
N PHE A 576 -15.12 -3.32 -2.03
CA PHE A 576 -15.66 -2.18 -2.79
C PHE A 576 -15.22 -2.12 -4.26
N ARG A 577 -14.40 -3.04 -4.77
CA ARG A 577 -14.22 -3.21 -6.23
C ARG A 577 -15.43 -3.88 -6.88
N SER A 578 -16.29 -4.48 -6.09
CA SER A 578 -17.54 -5.13 -6.51
C SER A 578 -18.71 -4.14 -6.54
N ARG A 579 -19.88 -4.70 -6.79
CA ARG A 579 -21.18 -4.00 -6.74
C ARG A 579 -21.50 -3.43 -5.34
N LEU A 580 -20.76 -3.81 -4.30
CA LEU A 580 -20.90 -3.27 -2.96
C LEU A 580 -20.75 -1.74 -2.92
N ARG A 581 -19.93 -1.17 -3.82
CA ARG A 581 -19.76 0.30 -3.96
C ARG A 581 -20.99 1.06 -4.44
N HIS A 582 -21.99 0.38 -5.00
CA HIS A 582 -23.25 0.98 -5.41
C HIS A 582 -24.21 1.01 -4.22
N HIS A 583 -24.06 2.05 -3.40
CA HIS A 583 -24.91 2.27 -2.25
C HIS A 583 -26.36 2.42 -2.69
N GLY A 584 -27.30 1.90 -1.90
CA GLY A 584 -28.72 1.86 -2.24
C GLY A 584 -29.11 0.71 -3.18
N ASP A 585 -28.18 -0.06 -3.71
CA ASP A 585 -28.45 -1.32 -4.39
C ASP A 585 -28.76 -2.42 -3.36
N THR A 586 -29.77 -3.21 -3.62
CA THR A 586 -30.18 -4.34 -2.75
C THR A 586 -29.64 -5.68 -3.21
N THR A 587 -28.90 -5.71 -4.33
CA THR A 587 -28.32 -6.95 -4.86
C THR A 587 -27.36 -7.57 -3.84
N PRO A 588 -27.54 -8.84 -3.44
CA PRO A 588 -26.61 -9.53 -2.55
C PRO A 588 -25.21 -9.56 -3.12
N VAL A 589 -24.21 -9.39 -2.23
CA VAL A 589 -22.78 -9.45 -2.55
C VAL A 589 -22.12 -10.47 -1.66
N GLU A 590 -21.32 -11.35 -2.23
CA GLU A 590 -20.53 -12.34 -1.49
C GLU A 590 -19.03 -11.98 -1.54
N LEU A 591 -18.39 -12.00 -0.37
CA LEU A 591 -16.94 -11.88 -0.22
C LEU A 591 -16.38 -13.18 0.38
N TRP A 592 -15.65 -13.94 -0.42
CA TRP A 592 -15.00 -15.19 0.01
C TRP A 592 -13.58 -14.94 0.42
N LEU A 593 -13.22 -15.27 1.66
CA LEU A 593 -11.89 -15.10 2.24
C LEU A 593 -11.28 -16.46 2.56
N THR A 594 -10.04 -16.67 2.12
CA THR A 594 -9.29 -17.88 2.43
C THR A 594 -8.40 -17.69 3.64
N GLN A 595 -8.73 -18.37 4.75
CA GLN A 595 -7.95 -18.40 6.01
C GLN A 595 -7.58 -17.00 6.58
N PRO A 596 -8.55 -16.06 6.70
CA PRO A 596 -8.26 -14.77 7.31
C PRO A 596 -7.94 -14.94 8.81
N PRO A 597 -7.03 -14.11 9.37
CA PRO A 597 -6.83 -14.03 10.81
C PRO A 597 -8.11 -13.63 11.56
N GLY A 598 -8.29 -14.11 12.80
CA GLY A 598 -9.45 -13.75 13.62
C GLY A 598 -9.59 -12.24 13.86
N PRO A 599 -8.51 -11.52 14.24
CA PRO A 599 -8.57 -10.05 14.39
C PRO A 599 -9.00 -9.32 13.12
N VAL A 600 -8.54 -9.76 11.93
CA VAL A 600 -8.98 -9.20 10.63
C VAL A 600 -10.49 -9.33 10.44
N LEU A 601 -11.06 -10.49 10.79
CA LEU A 601 -12.52 -10.67 10.70
C LEU A 601 -13.27 -9.74 11.66
N LYS A 602 -12.73 -9.49 12.84
CA LYS A 602 -13.30 -8.53 13.78
C LYS A 602 -13.30 -7.12 13.17
N LEU A 603 -12.16 -6.67 12.65
CA LEU A 603 -12.04 -5.36 12.00
C LEU A 603 -13.00 -5.22 10.79
N LEU A 604 -13.20 -6.30 10.02
CA LEU A 604 -14.16 -6.30 8.91
C LEU A 604 -15.62 -6.20 9.40
N ARG A 605 -15.98 -6.89 10.49
CA ARG A 605 -17.32 -6.76 11.10
C ARG A 605 -17.56 -5.36 11.65
N ASP A 606 -16.56 -4.77 12.27
CA ASP A 606 -16.63 -3.40 12.82
C ASP A 606 -16.78 -2.38 11.68
N TYR A 607 -16.13 -2.62 10.53
CA TYR A 607 -16.20 -1.76 9.35
C TYR A 607 -17.51 -1.94 8.54
N PHE A 608 -18.04 -3.15 8.45
CA PHE A 608 -19.27 -3.50 7.74
C PHE A 608 -20.37 -3.87 8.75
N PRO A 609 -21.00 -2.90 9.42
CA PRO A 609 -22.07 -3.21 10.34
C PRO A 609 -23.22 -3.93 9.60
N ASP A 610 -23.88 -4.83 10.29
CA ASP A 610 -25.00 -5.64 9.80
C ASP A 610 -24.65 -6.67 8.69
N CYS A 611 -23.39 -6.81 8.27
CA CYS A 611 -23.01 -7.85 7.32
C CYS A 611 -23.16 -9.26 7.93
N ALA A 612 -23.57 -10.21 7.11
CA ALA A 612 -23.57 -11.62 7.50
C ALA A 612 -22.14 -12.19 7.41
N VAL A 613 -21.71 -12.95 8.42
CA VAL A 613 -20.44 -13.68 8.38
C VAL A 613 -20.70 -15.17 8.54
N ASP A 614 -20.40 -15.92 7.50
CA ASP A 614 -20.50 -17.37 7.47
C ASP A 614 -19.11 -17.99 7.63
N GLU A 615 -18.82 -18.49 8.83
CA GLU A 615 -17.52 -19.10 9.15
C GLU A 615 -17.43 -20.58 8.74
N CYS A 616 -18.54 -21.17 8.31
CA CYS A 616 -18.61 -22.54 7.85
C CYS A 616 -19.48 -22.63 6.60
N PRO A 617 -19.07 -21.99 5.48
CA PRO A 617 -19.86 -21.98 4.28
C PRO A 617 -20.10 -23.41 3.77
N THR A 618 -21.33 -23.68 3.36
CA THR A 618 -21.66 -24.94 2.70
C THR A 618 -20.93 -24.98 1.36
N LEU A 619 -19.99 -25.90 1.24
CA LEU A 619 -19.25 -26.10 0.01
C LEU A 619 -19.93 -27.19 -0.83
N PRO A 620 -19.75 -27.17 -2.17
CA PRO A 620 -20.16 -28.25 -3.03
C PRO A 620 -19.63 -29.60 -2.56
N GLU A 621 -20.38 -30.65 -2.84
CA GLU A 621 -19.99 -32.02 -2.49
C GLU A 621 -18.55 -32.29 -3.04
N ASP A 622 -17.66 -32.82 -2.21
CA ASP A 622 -16.23 -33.01 -2.50
C ASP A 622 -15.40 -31.73 -2.76
N CYS A 623 -15.92 -30.54 -2.52
CA CYS A 623 -15.19 -29.28 -2.63
C CYS A 623 -14.37 -28.99 -1.37
N HIS A 624 -13.45 -29.86 -1.05
CA HIS A 624 -12.46 -29.60 0.00
C HIS A 624 -11.16 -29.15 -0.64
N LEU A 625 -10.53 -28.12 -0.13
CA LEU A 625 -9.14 -27.83 -0.45
C LEU A 625 -8.29 -29.00 0.02
N ALA A 626 -8.17 -30.01 -0.88
CA ALA A 626 -7.39 -31.19 -0.58
C ALA A 626 -6.02 -30.74 -0.14
N VAL A 627 -5.71 -31.10 1.09
CA VAL A 627 -4.45 -30.85 1.70
C VAL A 627 -3.39 -31.41 0.83
N SER A 628 -2.64 -30.56 0.22
CA SER A 628 -1.34 -31.00 -0.23
C SER A 628 -0.59 -31.52 0.99
N THR A 629 -0.19 -32.76 0.92
CA THR A 629 0.80 -33.40 1.77
C THR A 629 2.09 -32.57 1.98
N ALA A 630 2.21 -31.38 1.45
CA ALA A 630 3.40 -30.54 1.42
C ALA A 630 3.69 -29.80 2.72
N ARG A 631 2.77 -29.73 3.68
CA ARG A 631 3.07 -29.37 5.06
C ARG A 631 2.30 -30.27 6.01
N GLN A 632 2.84 -31.40 6.21
CA GLN A 632 2.77 -31.94 7.54
C GLN A 632 3.54 -30.96 8.45
N ARG A 633 2.82 -29.99 9.07
CA ARG A 633 3.37 -29.18 10.17
C ARG A 633 3.97 -30.14 11.19
N LYS A 634 4.96 -29.68 11.95
CA LYS A 634 5.46 -30.36 13.15
C LYS A 634 4.30 -31.01 13.87
N GLY A 635 4.27 -32.38 13.91
CA GLY A 635 3.15 -33.17 14.46
C GLY A 635 1.91 -33.18 13.55
N SER A 636 2.08 -33.29 12.22
CA SER A 636 0.96 -33.54 11.31
C SER A 636 0.02 -34.59 11.92
N PRO A 637 -1.30 -34.28 12.04
CA PRO A 637 -2.26 -35.25 12.56
C PRO A 637 -2.18 -36.59 11.86
N ALA A 638 -1.90 -36.60 10.54
CA ALA A 638 -1.72 -37.86 9.78
C ALA A 638 -0.48 -38.64 10.20
N ASN A 639 0.68 -37.99 10.39
CA ASN A 639 1.91 -38.68 10.85
C ASN A 639 1.78 -39.10 12.29
N THR A 640 1.12 -38.26 13.10
CA THR A 640 0.81 -38.62 14.50
C THR A 640 -0.13 -39.83 14.56
N ALA A 641 -1.18 -39.84 13.72
CA ALA A 641 -2.10 -40.99 13.64
C ALA A 641 -1.43 -42.27 13.13
N LEU A 642 -0.59 -42.15 12.09
CA LEU A 642 0.19 -43.29 11.60
C LEU A 642 1.11 -43.85 12.68
N LEU A 643 1.80 -42.98 13.43
CA LEU A 643 2.69 -43.43 14.51
C LEU A 643 1.89 -44.00 15.70
N LEU A 644 0.77 -43.39 16.07
CA LEU A 644 -0.14 -43.90 17.11
C LEU A 644 -0.66 -45.30 16.75
N ASN A 645 -1.15 -45.47 15.53
CA ASN A 645 -1.66 -46.75 15.04
C ASN A 645 -0.57 -47.86 15.04
N ALA A 646 0.64 -47.52 14.60
CA ALA A 646 1.76 -48.43 14.61
C ALA A 646 2.18 -48.81 16.05
N LEU A 647 2.19 -47.84 16.97
CA LEU A 647 2.49 -48.09 18.38
C LEU A 647 1.39 -48.95 19.04
N LEU A 648 0.13 -48.69 18.79
CA LEU A 648 -1.00 -49.44 19.31
C LEU A 648 -1.04 -50.87 18.74
N ALA A 649 -0.48 -51.10 17.55
CA ALA A 649 -0.37 -52.39 16.92
C ALA A 649 0.77 -53.25 17.52
N VAL A 650 1.68 -52.66 18.29
CA VAL A 650 2.76 -53.44 18.97
C VAL A 650 2.13 -54.31 20.06
N PRO A 651 2.30 -55.62 20.04
CA PRO A 651 1.78 -56.50 21.10
C PRO A 651 2.40 -56.19 22.46
N GLU A 652 1.67 -56.48 23.53
CA GLU A 652 2.19 -56.35 24.90
C GLU A 652 3.43 -57.25 25.11
N GLY A 653 4.47 -56.67 25.70
CA GLY A 653 5.73 -57.34 25.96
C GLY A 653 6.70 -57.37 24.78
N GLU A 654 6.27 -57.07 23.58
CA GLU A 654 7.15 -56.98 22.42
C GLU A 654 7.98 -55.71 22.39
N GLU A 655 9.20 -55.86 21.80
CA GLU A 655 10.15 -54.77 21.63
C GLU A 655 10.20 -54.34 20.17
N ILE A 656 10.12 -53.04 19.94
CA ILE A 656 10.26 -52.43 18.62
C ILE A 656 11.31 -51.31 18.65
N THR A 657 12.04 -51.16 17.60
CA THR A 657 13.00 -50.06 17.45
C THR A 657 12.38 -48.84 16.73
N PRO A 658 12.90 -47.65 16.96
CA PRO A 658 12.50 -46.46 16.18
C PRO A 658 12.69 -46.63 14.66
N ALA A 659 13.64 -47.44 14.25
CA ALA A 659 13.88 -47.74 12.84
C ALA A 659 12.74 -48.60 12.24
N GLN A 660 12.33 -49.66 12.96
CA GLN A 660 11.19 -50.51 12.57
C GLN A 660 9.87 -49.75 12.54
N LEU A 661 9.60 -48.86 13.53
CA LEU A 661 8.42 -47.98 13.52
C LEU A 661 8.40 -47.07 12.32
N ARG A 662 9.55 -46.52 11.91
CA ARG A 662 9.64 -45.68 10.71
C ARG A 662 9.39 -46.52 9.44
N GLU A 663 9.94 -47.71 9.36
CA GLU A 663 9.72 -48.61 8.24
C GLU A 663 8.24 -49.00 8.11
N GLN A 664 7.59 -49.35 9.21
CA GLN A 664 6.16 -49.69 9.24
C GLN A 664 5.25 -48.52 8.88
N THR A 665 5.63 -47.33 9.27
CA THR A 665 4.82 -46.10 9.04
C THR A 665 5.16 -45.38 7.76
N GLY A 666 6.28 -45.71 7.11
CA GLY A 666 6.82 -44.94 5.97
C GLY A 666 7.32 -43.55 6.33
N LEU A 667 7.44 -43.22 7.63
CA LEU A 667 7.87 -41.91 8.08
C LEU A 667 9.37 -41.70 7.91
N THR A 668 9.76 -40.56 7.37
CA THR A 668 11.16 -40.12 7.39
C THR A 668 11.62 -39.88 8.83
N GLN A 669 12.94 -39.84 9.06
CA GLN A 669 13.50 -39.58 10.39
C GLN A 669 13.00 -38.29 11.02
N ASN A 670 12.84 -37.24 10.23
CA ASN A 670 12.35 -35.96 10.71
C ASN A 670 10.84 -35.98 11.03
N GLN A 671 10.04 -36.64 10.21
CA GLN A 671 8.62 -36.84 10.44
C GLN A 671 8.35 -37.64 11.70
N TYR A 672 9.14 -38.75 11.92
CA TYR A 672 9.07 -39.54 13.14
C TYR A 672 9.42 -38.71 14.38
N LYS A 673 10.55 -37.94 14.34
CA LYS A 673 10.95 -37.05 15.44
C LYS A 673 9.89 -36.01 15.79
N GLU A 674 9.14 -35.57 14.81
CA GLU A 674 8.05 -34.61 14.99
C GLU A 674 6.78 -35.29 15.54
N ALA A 675 6.39 -36.43 15.01
CA ALA A 675 5.23 -37.18 15.45
C ALA A 675 5.37 -37.64 16.93
N ILE A 676 6.56 -38.05 17.33
CA ILE A 676 6.83 -38.52 18.71
C ILE A 676 6.71 -37.37 19.74
N ARG A 677 6.79 -36.11 19.29
CA ARG A 677 6.62 -34.94 20.17
C ARG A 677 5.16 -34.53 20.37
N ALA A 678 4.24 -35.11 19.61
CA ALA A 678 2.81 -34.80 19.75
C ALA A 678 2.29 -35.20 21.14
N PRO A 679 1.42 -34.40 21.76
CA PRO A 679 0.91 -34.66 23.11
C PRO A 679 0.30 -36.07 23.28
N SER A 680 -0.49 -36.51 22.29
CA SER A 680 -1.12 -37.82 22.29
C SER A 680 -0.11 -38.99 22.25
N VAL A 681 0.98 -38.85 21.47
CA VAL A 681 2.04 -39.87 21.40
C VAL A 681 2.87 -39.89 22.69
N LYS A 682 3.16 -38.68 23.23
CA LYS A 682 3.86 -38.59 24.53
C LYS A 682 3.06 -39.22 25.67
N GLU A 683 1.74 -38.99 25.67
CA GLU A 683 0.87 -39.56 26.67
C GLU A 683 0.84 -41.11 26.55
N LEU A 684 0.73 -41.64 25.33
CA LEU A 684 0.78 -43.06 25.07
C LEU A 684 2.14 -43.67 25.51
N PHE A 685 3.24 -42.95 25.23
CA PHE A 685 4.56 -43.37 25.71
C PHE A 685 4.66 -43.37 27.22
N ARG A 686 4.03 -42.44 27.92
CA ARG A 686 4.05 -42.36 29.37
C ARG A 686 3.22 -43.43 30.03
N THR A 687 2.11 -43.83 29.40
CA THR A 687 1.14 -44.75 29.98
C THR A 687 1.34 -46.22 29.58
N GLU A 688 1.83 -46.47 28.36
CA GLU A 688 1.84 -47.85 27.82
C GLU A 688 3.23 -48.32 27.33
N PHE A 689 4.26 -47.47 27.38
CA PHE A 689 5.57 -47.86 26.81
C PHE A 689 6.74 -47.56 27.77
N ILE A 690 7.72 -48.43 27.76
CA ILE A 690 9.02 -48.20 28.39
C ILE A 690 10.09 -48.11 27.30
N THR A 691 10.94 -47.11 27.42
CA THR A 691 12.07 -46.91 26.50
C THR A 691 13.37 -47.27 27.21
N PHE A 692 14.21 -48.07 26.61
CA PHE A 692 15.52 -48.47 27.13
C PHE A 692 16.58 -48.48 26.03
N GLY A 693 17.82 -48.31 26.42
CA GLY A 693 18.92 -48.11 25.50
C GLY A 693 19.00 -46.63 25.01
N SER A 694 20.01 -46.31 24.23
CA SER A 694 20.22 -45.00 23.68
C SER A 694 20.74 -45.04 22.23
N GLY A 695 20.46 -43.99 21.46
CA GLY A 695 20.92 -43.84 20.09
C GLY A 695 20.39 -44.92 19.16
N LYS A 696 21.26 -45.58 18.40
CA LYS A 696 20.88 -46.65 17.44
C LYS A 696 20.36 -47.92 18.11
N ASN A 697 20.67 -48.12 19.40
CA ASN A 697 20.26 -49.27 20.19
C ASN A 697 19.02 -49.02 21.05
N GLN A 698 18.32 -47.88 20.81
CA GLN A 698 17.09 -47.59 21.51
C GLN A 698 16.00 -48.57 21.14
N LYS A 699 15.32 -49.14 22.16
CA LYS A 699 14.18 -50.04 22.03
C LYS A 699 13.01 -49.48 22.82
N ILE A 700 11.81 -49.78 22.37
CA ILE A 700 10.53 -49.40 22.93
C ILE A 700 9.77 -50.71 23.18
N ARG A 701 9.28 -50.92 24.41
CA ARG A 701 8.48 -52.09 24.78
C ARG A 701 7.12 -51.63 25.29
N ARG A 702 6.07 -52.23 24.77
CA ARG A 702 4.74 -52.03 25.30
C ARG A 702 4.55 -52.79 26.59
N VAL A 703 4.02 -52.14 27.62
CA VAL A 703 3.72 -52.71 28.93
C VAL A 703 2.23 -52.70 29.20
N SER A 704 1.72 -53.67 29.90
CA SER A 704 0.31 -53.70 30.29
C SER A 704 -0.02 -52.54 31.20
N SER A 705 -1.17 -51.90 30.97
CA SER A 705 -1.66 -50.78 31.76
C SER A 705 -1.83 -51.07 33.25
N LYS A 706 -1.74 -52.35 33.65
CA LYS A 706 -1.83 -52.80 35.06
C LYS A 706 -0.51 -52.68 35.83
N ASN A 707 0.64 -52.43 35.14
CA ASN A 707 1.97 -52.35 35.76
C ASN A 707 2.62 -50.99 35.69
N ALA A 708 1.88 -49.93 35.30
CA ALA A 708 2.37 -48.56 35.14
C ALA A 708 2.00 -47.67 36.34
N ALA A 709 1.73 -48.21 37.51
CA ALA A 709 1.47 -47.45 38.73
C ALA A 709 2.69 -47.53 39.68
#